data_deff554c046e7b042961597a9ebd992a
#
_entry.id   deff554c046e7b042961597a9ebd992a
#
_cell.length_a   1.000
_cell.length_b   1.000
_cell.length_c   1.000
_cell.angle_alpha   90.00
_cell.angle_beta   90.00
_cell.angle_gamma   90.00
#
_symmetry.space_group_name_H-M   'P 1'
#
loop_
_entity.id
_entity.type
_entity.pdbx_description
1 polymer ?
#
loop_
_entity_poly.entity_id
_entity_poly.type
_entity_poly.pdbx_seq_one_letter_code
_entity_poly.pdbx_strand_id
1 'polypeptide(L)'
;MKKGLLRLLALTLTILLFMPAQAEERQDSCRSRVAVVLSGGGAKGMAHIGVLRVIERAGIPVDIITGTSMGALIGGLYSIGYDAATLDSLVKVQDWKTLLSDKVDVSNQSLAERDKQNTYILSRPLSITRKARNAAGGLITGINLSQLFTRLTVGYHDSIDFNNLPIPFACVATNIVDNTEYDFHNGVLSNALRASMAIPGVFTPVRQDSMVLVDGGLRNKYPADIAKRMGADIIIGVSVQSDNRTAAELKSGPDILMQIVDINCKNKFDENWDMTDIPIKVNVKGYSSASFTRAAIDTLIARGEEAAMQHWDELKALKRKLDEEGLIYKPRKTRPVPTSEELFIKIDSVCFDNIVASDRNYIVSKYKLGKGDSISVKRIEEAITTLGVNFLYTGAGYTINKSGNGYILKISAKSKRTSRINLGVRFDTEEMVALQANMSHQIKARIPVILELTGRLGKRMMARLDAQINPLHYGKIGLSYVFRHDDTNIYQRGQRDYNFTYNQHSVNLQLLSFNIRNFSVDMNVKMDFYDFHDMLSGPTSEYETLDNMHFYSYIFRLNYNSEDRWFFTTRGARFNAGYGYYTDNFIGRDDRAGLSIADFMWRMSFPLNSRFVIQPMVSGRLLFGNDIPLIMRNSIGGQLPGMYLEQQVPFAGIGHIEFVDNMLVVGQIMAQQRIMDNNYIIGRLSFGQRGEKLRDLFKLGPMTGCEIAYYYNSMFGPVGASLGYSSRTNEPYFYINLGFQF
;
A
#
# COMPACT_ATOMS: atom_id res chain seq x y z
N MET A 1 -54.76 61.14 -7.17
CA MET A 1 -53.49 61.16 -6.44
C MET A 1 -52.89 59.77 -6.10
N LYS A 2 -53.66 58.71 -5.67
CA LYS A 2 -53.13 57.42 -5.30
C LYS A 2 -52.45 56.59 -6.44
N LYS A 3 -52.87 56.74 -7.70
CA LYS A 3 -52.26 56.00 -8.83
C LYS A 3 -50.91 56.55 -9.33
N GLY A 4 -50.65 57.86 -9.08
CA GLY A 4 -49.38 58.51 -9.42
C GLY A 4 -48.27 58.17 -8.44
N LEU A 5 -48.61 58.07 -7.14
CA LEU A 5 -47.65 57.67 -6.11
C LEU A 5 -47.15 56.19 -6.23
N LEU A 6 -48.06 55.31 -6.65
CA LEU A 6 -47.71 53.91 -6.86
C LEU A 6 -46.81 53.70 -8.08
N ARG A 7 -46.98 54.54 -9.14
CA ARG A 7 -46.10 54.53 -10.32
C ARG A 7 -44.73 55.13 -10.02
N LEU A 8 -44.67 56.14 -9.17
CA LEU A 8 -43.38 56.69 -8.73
C LEU A 8 -42.64 55.74 -7.82
N LEU A 9 -43.32 55.04 -6.91
CA LEU A 9 -42.72 53.97 -6.06
C LEU A 9 -42.25 52.77 -6.87
N ALA A 10 -42.99 52.38 -7.90
CA ALA A 10 -42.57 51.29 -8.80
C ALA A 10 -41.35 51.67 -9.64
N LEU A 11 -41.28 52.96 -10.10
CA LEU A 11 -40.14 53.44 -10.87
C LEU A 11 -38.88 53.61 -10.02
N THR A 12 -38.98 54.02 -8.76
CA THR A 12 -37.84 54.08 -7.83
C THR A 12 -37.38 52.70 -7.40
N LEU A 13 -38.28 51.70 -7.26
CA LEU A 13 -37.91 50.32 -6.96
C LEU A 13 -37.21 49.67 -8.14
N THR A 14 -37.61 49.98 -9.38
CA THR A 14 -36.97 49.47 -10.60
C THR A 14 -35.57 50.06 -10.80
N ILE A 15 -35.38 51.34 -10.46
CA ILE A 15 -34.06 52.00 -10.54
C ILE A 15 -33.09 51.44 -9.46
N LEU A 16 -33.60 51.06 -8.27
CA LEU A 16 -32.79 50.41 -7.23
C LEU A 16 -32.41 48.96 -7.58
N LEU A 17 -33.21 48.27 -8.41
CA LEU A 17 -32.91 46.92 -8.88
C LEU A 17 -31.94 46.87 -10.08
N PHE A 18 -31.73 48.02 -10.75
CA PHE A 18 -30.78 48.16 -11.86
C PHE A 18 -29.52 48.95 -11.49
N MET A 19 -29.23 49.16 -10.21
CA MET A 19 -27.88 49.54 -9.84
C MET A 19 -26.96 48.34 -10.19
N PRO A 20 -26.01 48.52 -11.14
CA PRO A 20 -25.02 47.47 -11.36
C PRO A 20 -24.37 47.24 -10.00
N ALA A 21 -24.37 45.98 -9.54
CA ALA A 21 -23.47 45.59 -8.48
C ALA A 21 -22.09 46.09 -8.94
N GLN A 22 -21.57 47.08 -8.25
CA GLN A 22 -20.19 47.51 -8.47
C GLN A 22 -19.38 46.21 -8.28
N ALA A 23 -18.95 45.64 -9.39
CA ALA A 23 -17.79 44.79 -9.36
C ALA A 23 -16.77 45.64 -8.59
N GLU A 24 -16.33 45.12 -7.42
CA GLU A 24 -15.11 45.65 -6.80
C GLU A 24 -14.08 45.63 -7.92
N GLU A 25 -13.85 46.75 -8.57
CA GLU A 25 -12.65 46.98 -9.35
C GLU A 25 -11.52 46.59 -8.41
N ARG A 26 -10.80 45.54 -8.77
CA ARG A 26 -9.48 45.28 -8.20
C ARG A 26 -8.75 46.61 -8.33
N GLN A 27 -8.67 47.34 -7.24
CA GLN A 27 -7.74 48.45 -7.14
C GLN A 27 -6.39 47.81 -7.45
N ASP A 28 -5.86 48.06 -8.65
CA ASP A 28 -4.49 47.78 -8.99
C ASP A 28 -3.65 48.42 -7.89
N SER A 29 -3.21 47.58 -6.94
CA SER A 29 -2.37 48.08 -5.86
C SER A 29 -1.09 48.57 -6.52
N CYS A 30 -0.79 49.86 -6.36
CA CYS A 30 0.39 50.52 -6.89
C CYS A 30 1.70 49.98 -6.28
N ARG A 31 1.64 48.85 -5.56
CA ARG A 31 2.79 48.24 -4.87
C ARG A 31 3.45 47.12 -5.69
N SER A 32 4.71 46.90 -5.42
CA SER A 32 5.49 45.81 -5.99
C SER A 32 4.85 44.44 -5.65
N ARG A 33 4.73 43.55 -6.65
CA ARG A 33 4.21 42.19 -6.52
C ARG A 33 5.31 41.24 -6.15
N VAL A 34 5.11 40.49 -5.03
CA VAL A 34 6.09 39.55 -4.51
C VAL A 34 5.78 38.13 -4.97
N ALA A 35 6.73 37.50 -5.62
CA ALA A 35 6.65 36.08 -5.95
C ALA A 35 7.50 35.23 -5.02
N VAL A 36 7.03 34.02 -4.72
CA VAL A 36 7.82 32.97 -4.06
C VAL A 36 8.06 31.83 -5.05
N VAL A 37 9.33 31.53 -5.30
CA VAL A 37 9.78 30.49 -6.23
C VAL A 37 10.33 29.30 -5.45
N LEU A 38 9.76 28.10 -5.64
CA LEU A 38 10.07 26.91 -4.88
C LEU A 38 10.68 25.84 -5.79
N SER A 39 11.95 25.49 -5.56
CA SER A 39 12.66 24.52 -6.39
C SER A 39 12.17 23.08 -6.19
N GLY A 40 12.41 22.22 -7.19
CA GLY A 40 12.27 20.79 -7.07
C GLY A 40 13.35 20.16 -6.17
N GLY A 41 13.03 19.05 -5.49
CA GLY A 41 14.01 18.40 -4.61
C GLY A 41 13.55 17.12 -3.90
N GLY A 42 12.38 16.57 -4.21
CA GLY A 42 11.82 15.43 -3.50
C GLY A 42 11.67 15.73 -2.00
N ALA A 43 12.08 14.81 -1.11
CA ALA A 43 11.99 15.02 0.34
C ALA A 43 12.68 16.30 0.84
N LYS A 44 13.75 16.74 0.18
CA LYS A 44 14.46 17.99 0.52
C LYS A 44 13.54 19.21 0.43
N GLY A 45 12.54 19.19 -0.45
CA GLY A 45 11.55 20.25 -0.60
C GLY A 45 10.64 20.47 0.63
N MET A 46 10.67 19.60 1.63
CA MET A 46 10.00 19.87 2.91
C MET A 46 10.55 21.12 3.60
N ALA A 47 11.78 21.50 3.30
CA ALA A 47 12.40 22.73 3.79
C ALA A 47 11.66 24.01 3.36
N HIS A 48 10.96 24.00 2.22
CA HIS A 48 10.14 25.13 1.78
C HIS A 48 9.11 25.56 2.83
N ILE A 49 8.59 24.61 3.62
CA ILE A 49 7.63 24.90 4.69
C ILE A 49 8.24 25.80 5.76
N GLY A 50 9.50 25.54 6.14
CA GLY A 50 10.24 26.37 7.09
C GLY A 50 10.45 27.79 6.57
N VAL A 51 10.79 27.93 5.27
CA VAL A 51 10.96 29.25 4.65
C VAL A 51 9.63 30.00 4.60
N LEU A 52 8.53 29.35 4.17
CA LEU A 52 7.21 29.97 4.13
C LEU A 52 6.78 30.47 5.52
N ARG A 53 7.10 29.72 6.58
CA ARG A 53 6.84 30.14 7.98
C ARG A 53 7.54 31.45 8.34
N VAL A 54 8.76 31.65 7.88
CA VAL A 54 9.51 32.91 8.12
C VAL A 54 8.92 34.05 7.29
N ILE A 55 8.54 33.83 6.05
CA ILE A 55 7.88 34.80 5.19
C ILE A 55 6.53 35.26 5.82
N GLU A 56 5.73 34.30 6.33
CA GLU A 56 4.50 34.61 7.08
C GLU A 56 4.79 35.44 8.34
N ARG A 57 5.81 35.08 9.11
CA ARG A 57 6.24 35.80 10.33
C ARG A 57 6.73 37.21 10.02
N ALA A 58 7.35 37.42 8.86
CA ALA A 58 7.78 38.74 8.39
C ALA A 58 6.61 39.61 7.93
N GLY A 59 5.43 39.01 7.73
CA GLY A 59 4.23 39.73 7.26
C GLY A 59 4.30 40.14 5.79
N ILE A 60 5.06 39.39 4.98
CA ILE A 60 5.22 39.66 3.55
C ILE A 60 4.03 39.02 2.81
N PRO A 61 3.28 39.77 1.99
CA PRO A 61 2.27 39.19 1.13
C PRO A 61 2.91 38.41 0.01
N VAL A 62 2.35 37.25 -0.32
CA VAL A 62 2.77 36.45 -1.47
C VAL A 62 1.71 36.61 -2.55
N ASP A 63 2.08 37.22 -3.67
CA ASP A 63 1.17 37.54 -4.78
C ASP A 63 1.24 36.49 -5.90
N ILE A 64 2.34 35.79 -6.02
CA ILE A 64 2.57 34.75 -7.04
C ILE A 64 3.36 33.63 -6.42
N ILE A 65 3.03 32.39 -6.79
CA ILE A 65 3.84 31.22 -6.45
C ILE A 65 4.14 30.44 -7.70
N THR A 66 5.42 30.11 -7.87
CA THR A 66 5.83 29.14 -8.89
C THR A 66 6.63 28.02 -8.26
N GLY A 67 6.50 26.80 -8.82
CA GLY A 67 7.20 25.67 -8.23
C GLY A 67 7.36 24.48 -9.15
N THR A 68 8.34 23.63 -8.83
CA THR A 68 8.60 22.40 -9.55
C THR A 68 8.63 21.21 -8.57
N SER A 69 8.05 20.07 -8.96
CA SER A 69 8.09 18.83 -8.17
C SER A 69 7.55 19.06 -6.73
N MET A 70 8.35 18.82 -5.69
CA MET A 70 7.95 19.10 -4.30
C MET A 70 7.64 20.58 -4.07
N GLY A 71 8.36 21.49 -4.74
CA GLY A 71 8.04 22.93 -4.70
C GLY A 71 6.68 23.23 -5.31
N ALA A 72 6.28 22.51 -6.36
CA ALA A 72 4.93 22.62 -6.93
C ALA A 72 3.87 22.13 -5.93
N LEU A 73 4.11 21.01 -5.22
CA LEU A 73 3.18 20.51 -4.22
C LEU A 73 2.99 21.51 -3.06
N ILE A 74 4.08 21.92 -2.43
CA ILE A 74 4.03 22.85 -1.29
C ILE A 74 3.44 24.19 -1.74
N GLY A 75 3.91 24.74 -2.87
CA GLY A 75 3.43 26.00 -3.44
C GLY A 75 1.96 25.95 -3.86
N GLY A 76 1.53 24.88 -4.53
CA GLY A 76 0.16 24.70 -4.96
C GLY A 76 -0.83 24.54 -3.80
N LEU A 77 -0.43 23.82 -2.74
CA LEU A 77 -1.24 23.75 -1.52
C LEU A 77 -1.28 25.09 -0.78
N TYR A 78 -0.14 25.77 -0.71
CA TYR A 78 -0.07 27.13 -0.14
C TYR A 78 -0.95 28.10 -0.93
N SER A 79 -0.98 28.03 -2.25
CA SER A 79 -1.77 28.94 -3.11
C SER A 79 -3.29 28.82 -2.88
N ILE A 80 -3.78 27.63 -2.51
CA ILE A 80 -5.22 27.41 -2.22
C ILE A 80 -5.60 27.63 -0.75
N GLY A 81 -4.65 28.09 0.10
CA GLY A 81 -4.97 28.58 1.44
C GLY A 81 -4.39 27.79 2.61
N TYR A 82 -3.61 26.73 2.41
CA TYR A 82 -2.89 26.11 3.52
C TYR A 82 -1.74 27.03 3.96
N ASP A 83 -1.63 27.29 5.25
CA ASP A 83 -0.48 28.02 5.85
C ASP A 83 0.69 27.08 6.16
N ALA A 84 1.83 27.66 6.50
CA ALA A 84 3.04 26.88 6.80
C ALA A 84 2.86 25.95 8.00
N ALA A 85 2.10 26.34 9.02
CA ALA A 85 1.83 25.51 10.20
C ALA A 85 0.97 24.29 9.86
N THR A 86 -0.06 24.48 9.02
CA THR A 86 -0.93 23.43 8.52
C THR A 86 -0.15 22.48 7.62
N LEU A 87 0.69 22.99 6.71
CA LEU A 87 1.54 22.17 5.85
C LEU A 87 2.54 21.33 6.67
N ASP A 88 3.16 21.88 7.70
CA ASP A 88 4.04 21.17 8.63
C ASP A 88 3.31 20.00 9.29
N SER A 89 2.13 20.23 9.84
CA SER A 89 1.31 19.20 10.46
C SER A 89 0.92 18.12 9.45
N LEU A 90 0.53 18.52 8.24
CA LEU A 90 0.10 17.65 7.16
C LEU A 90 1.20 16.69 6.72
N VAL A 91 2.41 17.19 6.46
CA VAL A 91 3.50 16.33 5.95
C VAL A 91 4.01 15.35 7.00
N LYS A 92 3.90 15.69 8.29
CA LYS A 92 4.34 14.85 9.42
C LYS A 92 3.43 13.68 9.73
N VAL A 93 2.13 13.77 9.42
CA VAL A 93 1.16 12.68 9.67
C VAL A 93 1.07 11.68 8.52
N GLN A 94 1.64 12.00 7.35
CA GLN A 94 1.56 11.10 6.19
C GLN A 94 2.47 9.87 6.35
N ASP A 95 1.96 8.70 5.95
CA ASP A 95 2.77 7.51 5.69
C ASP A 95 3.40 7.61 4.30
N TRP A 96 4.53 8.34 4.20
CA TRP A 96 5.24 8.53 2.94
C TRP A 96 5.69 7.23 2.29
N LYS A 97 5.97 6.17 3.08
CA LYS A 97 6.35 4.87 2.56
C LYS A 97 5.22 4.23 1.74
N THR A 98 4.00 4.33 2.22
CA THR A 98 2.81 3.86 1.49
C THR A 98 2.47 4.79 0.34
N LEU A 99 2.52 6.12 0.52
CA LEU A 99 2.22 7.11 -0.51
C LEU A 99 3.15 7.02 -1.73
N LEU A 100 4.44 6.78 -1.50
CA LEU A 100 5.47 6.62 -2.54
C LEU A 100 5.56 5.18 -3.06
N SER A 101 4.51 4.39 -2.88
CA SER A 101 4.40 3.03 -3.38
C SER A 101 3.00 2.79 -3.96
N ASP A 102 2.83 1.67 -4.68
CA ASP A 102 1.50 1.20 -5.09
C ASP A 102 0.88 0.24 -4.05
N LYS A 103 1.42 0.22 -2.82
CA LYS A 103 0.89 -0.62 -1.75
C LYS A 103 -0.45 -0.05 -1.28
N VAL A 104 -1.40 -0.95 -1.13
CA VAL A 104 -2.73 -0.66 -0.61
C VAL A 104 -2.76 -1.07 0.84
N ASP A 105 -3.46 -0.31 1.68
CA ASP A 105 -3.65 -0.66 3.09
C ASP A 105 -4.23 -2.08 3.20
N VAL A 106 -3.65 -2.89 4.07
CA VAL A 106 -4.02 -4.29 4.28
C VAL A 106 -5.51 -4.43 4.63
N SER A 107 -6.08 -3.45 5.35
CA SER A 107 -7.49 -3.44 5.73
C SER A 107 -8.46 -3.35 4.53
N ASN A 108 -8.00 -2.83 3.41
CA ASN A 108 -8.80 -2.62 2.19
C ASN A 108 -8.66 -3.76 1.17
N GLN A 109 -7.78 -4.75 1.44
CA GLN A 109 -7.54 -5.88 0.56
C GLN A 109 -8.39 -7.09 0.94
N SER A 110 -8.75 -7.93 -0.04
CA SER A 110 -9.31 -9.26 0.23
C SER A 110 -8.24 -10.17 0.84
N LEU A 111 -8.64 -11.19 1.59
CA LEU A 111 -7.70 -12.15 2.18
C LEU A 111 -6.77 -12.76 1.12
N ALA A 112 -7.31 -13.16 -0.03
CA ALA A 112 -6.53 -13.74 -1.12
C ALA A 112 -5.48 -12.79 -1.73
N GLU A 113 -5.77 -11.49 -1.82
CA GLU A 113 -4.79 -10.50 -2.30
C GLU A 113 -3.73 -10.21 -1.25
N ARG A 114 -4.09 -10.21 0.04
CA ARG A 114 -3.12 -10.11 1.15
C ARG A 114 -2.11 -11.25 1.11
N ASP A 115 -2.59 -12.48 0.94
CA ASP A 115 -1.74 -13.67 0.86
C ASP A 115 -0.77 -13.57 -0.33
N LYS A 116 -1.25 -13.18 -1.51
CA LYS A 116 -0.38 -12.99 -2.69
C LYS A 116 0.69 -11.92 -2.49
N GLN A 117 0.37 -10.78 -1.88
CA GLN A 117 1.36 -9.72 -1.64
C GLN A 117 2.44 -10.12 -0.64
N ASN A 118 2.13 -11.02 0.29
CA ASN A 118 3.06 -11.49 1.32
C ASN A 118 3.79 -12.79 0.94
N THR A 119 3.45 -13.36 -0.21
CA THR A 119 4.10 -14.56 -0.76
C THR A 119 5.16 -14.21 -1.80
N TYR A 120 4.92 -13.16 -2.60
CA TYR A 120 5.72 -12.85 -3.78
C TYR A 120 6.55 -11.58 -3.60
N ILE A 121 7.84 -11.67 -3.94
CA ILE A 121 8.78 -10.54 -3.93
C ILE A 121 8.47 -9.59 -5.09
N LEU A 122 8.16 -10.16 -6.25
CA LEU A 122 7.87 -9.42 -7.47
C LEU A 122 6.48 -9.77 -7.98
N SER A 123 5.66 -8.74 -8.20
CA SER A 123 4.36 -8.86 -8.84
C SER A 123 4.26 -7.86 -9.99
N ARG A 124 4.16 -8.36 -11.22
CA ARG A 124 4.13 -7.52 -12.43
C ARG A 124 2.95 -7.86 -13.32
N PRO A 125 2.29 -6.86 -13.92
CA PRO A 125 1.33 -7.10 -14.97
C PRO A 125 2.07 -7.63 -16.21
N LEU A 126 1.56 -8.71 -16.80
CA LEU A 126 2.05 -9.26 -18.06
C LEU A 126 1.18 -8.71 -19.19
N SER A 127 1.80 -8.03 -20.15
CA SER A 127 1.13 -7.57 -21.37
C SER A 127 1.41 -8.54 -22.49
N ILE A 128 0.42 -9.35 -22.85
CA ILE A 128 0.54 -10.33 -23.93
C ILE A 128 0.40 -9.67 -25.31
N THR A 129 -0.18 -8.47 -25.38
CA THR A 129 -0.34 -7.74 -26.65
C THR A 129 0.77 -6.71 -26.86
N ARG A 130 1.28 -6.63 -28.11
CA ARG A 130 2.32 -5.67 -28.53
C ARG A 130 1.96 -4.20 -28.20
N LYS A 131 0.68 -3.82 -28.24
CA LYS A 131 0.18 -2.47 -27.88
C LYS A 131 0.30 -2.14 -26.38
N ALA A 132 0.28 -3.13 -25.51
CA ALA A 132 0.36 -2.90 -24.06
C ALA A 132 1.80 -2.87 -23.52
N ARG A 133 2.81 -3.28 -24.30
CA ARG A 133 4.23 -3.15 -23.94
C ARG A 133 4.68 -1.71 -23.72
N ASN A 134 4.01 -0.76 -24.38
CA ASN A 134 4.40 0.66 -24.37
C ASN A 134 3.74 1.48 -23.25
N ALA A 135 3.00 0.86 -22.31
CA ALA A 135 2.14 1.62 -21.40
C ALA A 135 2.75 1.93 -20.01
N ALA A 136 3.82 1.28 -19.60
CA ALA A 136 4.39 1.45 -18.26
C ALA A 136 5.77 2.11 -18.33
N GLY A 137 5.79 3.43 -18.24
CA GLY A 137 7.02 4.22 -18.20
C GLY A 137 7.62 4.40 -16.79
N GLY A 138 7.06 3.77 -15.74
CA GLY A 138 7.54 3.90 -14.36
C GLY A 138 7.30 2.65 -13.53
N LEU A 139 8.04 2.52 -12.42
CA LEU A 139 7.92 1.39 -11.48
C LEU A 139 6.67 1.49 -10.61
N ILE A 140 6.23 2.71 -10.29
CA ILE A 140 5.13 3.04 -9.39
C ILE A 140 4.07 3.81 -10.18
N THR A 141 2.80 3.42 -10.07
CA THR A 141 1.69 4.14 -10.75
C THR A 141 1.43 5.50 -10.10
N GLY A 142 1.73 5.64 -8.80
CA GLY A 142 1.50 6.86 -8.02
C GLY A 142 0.03 7.12 -7.69
N ILE A 143 -0.79 6.08 -7.65
CA ILE A 143 -2.22 6.19 -7.34
C ILE A 143 -2.45 6.79 -5.95
N ASN A 144 -1.64 6.40 -4.95
CA ASN A 144 -1.77 6.88 -3.58
C ASN A 144 -1.47 8.38 -3.48
N LEU A 145 -0.46 8.87 -4.22
CA LEU A 145 -0.18 10.31 -4.33
C LEU A 145 -1.32 11.05 -5.04
N SER A 146 -1.85 10.48 -6.12
CA SER A 146 -2.98 11.09 -6.83
C SER A 146 -4.21 11.22 -5.93
N GLN A 147 -4.51 10.22 -5.11
CA GLN A 147 -5.61 10.28 -4.13
C GLN A 147 -5.36 11.34 -3.06
N LEU A 148 -4.13 11.41 -2.52
CA LEU A 148 -3.76 12.45 -1.56
C LEU A 148 -3.96 13.86 -2.16
N PHE A 149 -3.46 14.10 -3.37
CA PHE A 149 -3.58 15.41 -4.02
C PHE A 149 -5.04 15.76 -4.31
N THR A 150 -5.83 14.79 -4.79
CA THR A 150 -7.27 14.99 -5.01
C THR A 150 -7.97 15.38 -3.70
N ARG A 151 -7.68 14.71 -2.59
CA ARG A 151 -8.24 15.04 -1.27
C ARG A 151 -7.83 16.43 -0.79
N LEU A 152 -6.56 16.80 -0.92
CA LEU A 152 -6.06 18.08 -0.45
C LEU A 152 -6.53 19.27 -1.30
N THR A 153 -6.89 19.01 -2.57
CA THR A 153 -7.37 20.05 -3.50
C THR A 153 -8.88 20.03 -3.68
N VAL A 154 -9.65 19.46 -2.73
CA VAL A 154 -11.14 19.50 -2.79
C VAL A 154 -11.63 20.95 -2.99
N GLY A 155 -12.55 21.12 -3.94
CA GLY A 155 -13.05 22.44 -4.38
C GLY A 155 -12.28 23.05 -5.56
N TYR A 156 -11.19 22.40 -6.01
CA TYR A 156 -10.40 22.78 -7.17
C TYR A 156 -10.23 21.62 -8.15
N HIS A 157 -11.27 20.77 -8.30
CA HIS A 157 -11.24 19.58 -9.15
C HIS A 157 -11.68 19.85 -10.59
N ASP A 158 -12.26 21.03 -10.85
CA ASP A 158 -12.56 21.46 -12.21
C ASP A 158 -11.29 21.92 -12.93
N SER A 159 -11.36 22.00 -14.24
CA SER A 159 -10.35 22.70 -15.03
C SER A 159 -10.51 24.19 -14.79
N ILE A 160 -9.58 24.76 -14.06
CA ILE A 160 -9.60 26.18 -13.63
C ILE A 160 -8.35 26.89 -14.13
N ASP A 161 -8.44 28.21 -14.27
CA ASP A 161 -7.27 29.07 -14.44
C ASP A 161 -6.59 29.29 -13.08
N PHE A 162 -5.33 28.92 -12.96
CA PHE A 162 -4.56 29.01 -11.72
C PHE A 162 -4.22 30.48 -11.36
N ASN A 163 -4.36 31.41 -12.28
CA ASN A 163 -4.28 32.83 -11.97
C ASN A 163 -5.45 33.30 -11.07
N ASN A 164 -6.57 32.57 -11.07
CA ASN A 164 -7.75 32.84 -10.25
C ASN A 164 -7.73 32.12 -8.90
N LEU A 165 -6.66 31.44 -8.54
CA LEU A 165 -6.47 30.90 -7.19
C LEU A 165 -6.31 32.04 -6.17
N PRO A 166 -6.54 31.78 -4.87
CA PRO A 166 -6.31 32.78 -3.82
C PRO A 166 -4.90 33.42 -3.87
N ILE A 167 -3.89 32.67 -4.30
CA ILE A 167 -2.62 33.19 -4.80
C ILE A 167 -2.41 32.60 -6.19
N PRO A 168 -2.20 33.43 -7.24
CA PRO A 168 -1.81 32.99 -8.57
C PRO A 168 -0.66 31.98 -8.54
N PHE A 169 -0.82 30.88 -9.27
CA PHE A 169 0.09 29.74 -9.20
C PHE A 169 0.46 29.21 -10.58
N ALA A 170 1.72 28.77 -10.73
CA ALA A 170 2.14 27.97 -11.85
C ALA A 170 3.08 26.85 -11.41
N CYS A 171 3.03 25.71 -12.09
CA CYS A 171 3.98 24.63 -11.87
C CYS A 171 4.43 24.01 -13.19
N VAL A 172 5.62 23.43 -13.13
CA VAL A 172 6.32 22.93 -14.33
C VAL A 172 6.23 21.42 -14.43
N ALA A 173 5.96 20.93 -15.65
CA ALA A 173 6.23 19.57 -16.07
C ALA A 173 7.12 19.56 -17.32
N THR A 174 7.69 18.41 -17.66
CA THR A 174 8.45 18.20 -18.89
C THR A 174 7.69 17.28 -19.82
N ASN A 175 7.41 17.70 -21.05
CA ASN A 175 6.91 16.83 -22.08
C ASN A 175 8.08 16.08 -22.74
N ILE A 176 8.16 14.76 -22.52
CA ILE A 176 9.26 13.93 -23.07
C ILE A 176 9.06 13.51 -24.53
N VAL A 177 7.95 13.89 -25.17
CA VAL A 177 7.74 13.62 -26.59
C VAL A 177 8.60 14.53 -27.46
N ASP A 178 8.66 15.79 -27.10
CA ASP A 178 9.39 16.85 -27.81
C ASP A 178 10.47 17.52 -26.95
N ASN A 179 10.64 17.05 -25.70
CA ASN A 179 11.61 17.56 -24.74
C ASN A 179 11.40 19.05 -24.39
N THR A 180 10.13 19.49 -24.36
CA THR A 180 9.76 20.86 -24.01
C THR A 180 9.34 21.00 -22.54
N GLU A 181 9.47 22.21 -22.02
CA GLU A 181 8.87 22.64 -20.77
C GLU A 181 7.36 22.83 -20.95
N TYR A 182 6.58 22.40 -20.00
CA TYR A 182 5.13 22.60 -19.97
C TYR A 182 4.74 23.28 -18.67
N ASP A 183 4.34 24.54 -18.78
CA ASP A 183 3.94 25.39 -17.66
C ASP A 183 2.44 25.25 -17.43
N PHE A 184 2.07 24.66 -16.31
CA PHE A 184 0.68 24.58 -15.91
C PHE A 184 0.21 25.93 -15.33
N HIS A 185 -0.62 26.65 -16.07
CA HIS A 185 -1.36 27.84 -15.63
C HIS A 185 -2.86 27.56 -15.51
N ASN A 186 -3.32 26.40 -15.94
CA ASN A 186 -4.71 25.98 -15.90
C ASN A 186 -4.84 24.46 -15.86
N GLY A 187 -6.07 23.99 -15.66
CA GLY A 187 -6.41 22.58 -15.62
C GLY A 187 -6.84 22.11 -14.24
N VAL A 188 -6.85 20.82 -14.02
CA VAL A 188 -7.15 20.22 -12.71
C VAL A 188 -5.90 20.26 -11.83
N LEU A 189 -5.96 21.00 -10.74
CA LEU A 189 -4.80 21.28 -9.89
C LEU A 189 -4.07 19.98 -9.42
N SER A 190 -4.83 18.98 -8.96
CA SER A 190 -4.23 17.71 -8.53
C SER A 190 -3.47 16.98 -9.65
N ASN A 191 -3.92 17.10 -10.90
CA ASN A 191 -3.24 16.51 -12.05
C ASN A 191 -1.96 17.27 -12.41
N ALA A 192 -1.96 18.60 -12.33
CA ALA A 192 -0.79 19.43 -12.54
C ALA A 192 0.31 19.10 -11.50
N LEU A 193 -0.07 19.02 -10.22
CA LEU A 193 0.85 18.61 -9.14
C LEU A 193 1.39 17.20 -9.36
N ARG A 194 0.54 16.25 -9.80
CA ARG A 194 0.95 14.88 -10.08
C ARG A 194 1.91 14.79 -11.28
N ALA A 195 1.69 15.59 -12.31
CA ALA A 195 2.57 15.65 -13.48
C ALA A 195 3.94 16.23 -13.11
N SER A 196 3.95 17.33 -12.36
CA SER A 196 5.17 17.99 -11.89
C SER A 196 6.05 17.09 -11.01
N MET A 197 5.46 16.08 -10.34
CA MET A 197 6.16 15.11 -9.46
C MET A 197 6.41 13.75 -10.11
N ALA A 198 6.18 13.57 -11.41
CA ALA A 198 6.33 12.30 -12.09
C ALA A 198 7.79 11.98 -12.44
N ILE A 199 8.64 11.68 -11.45
CA ILE A 199 10.07 11.38 -11.63
C ILE A 199 10.24 10.20 -12.61
N PRO A 200 10.98 10.38 -13.72
CA PRO A 200 11.21 9.33 -14.71
C PRO A 200 11.86 8.10 -14.10
N GLY A 201 11.39 6.91 -14.52
CA GLY A 201 11.86 5.63 -13.99
C GLY A 201 11.27 5.25 -12.63
N VAL A 202 10.83 6.22 -11.81
CA VAL A 202 10.18 5.99 -10.51
C VAL A 202 8.67 5.95 -10.69
N PHE A 203 8.07 7.06 -11.13
CA PHE A 203 6.63 7.16 -11.31
C PHE A 203 6.20 7.04 -12.77
N THR A 204 5.02 6.47 -12.98
CA THR A 204 4.39 6.45 -14.31
C THR A 204 4.12 7.89 -14.77
N PRO A 205 4.54 8.25 -15.99
CA PRO A 205 4.25 9.56 -16.59
C PRO A 205 2.76 9.87 -16.65
N VAL A 206 2.41 11.14 -16.55
CA VAL A 206 1.03 11.60 -16.77
C VAL A 206 0.83 11.83 -18.25
N ARG A 207 -0.17 11.15 -18.83
CA ARG A 207 -0.53 11.33 -20.23
C ARG A 207 -1.72 12.27 -20.35
N GLN A 208 -1.52 13.34 -21.07
CA GLN A 208 -2.55 14.33 -21.35
C GLN A 208 -2.51 14.67 -22.85
N ASP A 209 -3.62 14.42 -23.55
CA ASP A 209 -3.72 14.57 -25.01
C ASP A 209 -2.59 13.82 -25.74
N SER A 210 -1.77 14.50 -26.52
CA SER A 210 -0.60 13.93 -27.22
C SER A 210 0.70 13.99 -26.38
N MET A 211 0.66 14.57 -25.17
CA MET A 211 1.84 14.77 -24.31
C MET A 211 2.06 13.59 -23.37
N VAL A 212 3.32 13.39 -23.04
CA VAL A 212 3.79 12.47 -22.00
C VAL A 212 4.58 13.27 -20.99
N LEU A 213 3.92 13.64 -19.89
CA LEU A 213 4.44 14.57 -18.90
C LEU A 213 5.14 13.83 -17.76
N VAL A 214 6.34 14.30 -17.45
CA VAL A 214 7.18 13.86 -16.33
C VAL A 214 7.58 15.05 -15.46
N ASP A 215 8.35 14.80 -14.39
CA ASP A 215 8.83 15.82 -13.45
C ASP A 215 9.45 17.00 -14.20
N GLY A 216 8.99 18.20 -13.84
CA GLY A 216 9.43 19.46 -14.46
C GLY A 216 10.89 19.78 -14.25
N GLY A 217 11.51 19.20 -13.22
CA GLY A 217 12.91 19.42 -12.90
C GLY A 217 13.90 19.07 -14.02
N LEU A 218 13.49 18.23 -14.98
CA LEU A 218 14.34 17.94 -16.16
C LEU A 218 14.55 19.16 -17.06
N ARG A 219 13.65 20.14 -17.06
CA ARG A 219 13.74 21.33 -17.92
C ARG A 219 13.88 22.62 -17.12
N ASN A 220 13.09 22.76 -16.05
CA ASN A 220 13.10 23.95 -15.22
C ASN A 220 12.85 23.56 -13.76
N LYS A 221 13.94 23.35 -13.03
CA LYS A 221 13.88 22.94 -11.62
C LYS A 221 13.58 24.08 -10.67
N TYR A 222 13.78 25.31 -11.10
CA TYR A 222 13.64 26.54 -10.32
C TYR A 222 12.99 27.62 -11.18
N PRO A 223 11.64 27.71 -11.23
CA PRO A 223 10.90 28.45 -12.24
C PRO A 223 10.75 29.96 -11.91
N ALA A 224 11.87 30.71 -11.75
CA ALA A 224 11.87 32.15 -11.54
C ALA A 224 11.47 32.93 -12.81
N ASP A 225 11.85 32.43 -13.97
CA ASP A 225 11.45 32.98 -15.27
C ASP A 225 9.92 32.97 -15.44
N ILE A 226 9.24 31.96 -14.94
CA ILE A 226 7.76 31.89 -14.96
C ILE A 226 7.19 32.95 -14.01
N ALA A 227 7.70 33.08 -12.79
CA ALA A 227 7.26 34.10 -11.85
C ALA A 227 7.40 35.50 -12.45
N LYS A 228 8.50 35.78 -13.16
CA LYS A 228 8.71 37.02 -13.85
C LYS A 228 7.70 37.25 -14.97
N ARG A 229 7.43 36.21 -15.79
CA ARG A 229 6.36 36.30 -16.84
C ARG A 229 4.96 36.50 -16.27
N MET A 230 4.68 36.03 -15.04
CA MET A 230 3.43 36.26 -14.34
C MET A 230 3.33 37.69 -13.73
N GLY A 231 4.37 38.50 -13.89
CA GLY A 231 4.39 39.87 -13.44
C GLY A 231 4.90 40.06 -12.01
N ALA A 232 5.85 39.28 -11.58
CA ALA A 232 6.56 39.49 -10.31
C ALA A 232 7.55 40.66 -10.45
N ASP A 233 7.48 41.61 -9.52
CA ASP A 233 8.48 42.67 -9.40
C ASP A 233 9.64 42.23 -8.53
N ILE A 234 9.35 41.47 -7.45
CA ILE A 234 10.31 41.01 -6.48
C ILE A 234 10.17 39.47 -6.34
N ILE A 235 11.27 38.77 -6.39
CA ILE A 235 11.33 37.31 -6.30
C ILE A 235 12.07 36.86 -5.03
N ILE A 236 11.37 36.19 -4.13
CA ILE A 236 11.96 35.41 -3.03
C ILE A 236 12.13 33.99 -3.51
N GLY A 237 13.34 33.56 -3.70
CA GLY A 237 13.61 32.24 -4.27
C GLY A 237 14.16 31.25 -3.27
N VAL A 238 13.65 30.02 -3.29
CA VAL A 238 14.06 28.98 -2.37
C VAL A 238 14.63 27.78 -3.12
N SER A 239 15.92 27.53 -2.92
CA SER A 239 16.61 26.40 -3.50
C SER A 239 16.95 25.34 -2.45
N VAL A 240 16.53 24.08 -2.73
CA VAL A 240 16.88 22.87 -1.97
C VAL A 240 17.80 21.95 -2.78
N GLN A 241 18.53 22.50 -3.72
CA GLN A 241 19.50 21.73 -4.50
C GLN A 241 20.71 21.32 -3.67
N SER A 242 21.15 20.08 -3.86
CA SER A 242 22.43 19.59 -3.36
C SER A 242 23.50 19.77 -4.44
N ASP A 243 24.75 19.85 -4.01
CA ASP A 243 25.90 19.76 -4.92
C ASP A 243 25.91 18.39 -5.62
N ASN A 244 26.65 18.27 -6.72
CA ASN A 244 26.80 17.01 -7.43
C ASN A 244 27.42 15.97 -6.52
N ARG A 245 27.00 14.71 -6.67
CA ARG A 245 27.60 13.58 -5.97
C ARG A 245 29.03 13.39 -6.45
N THR A 246 29.89 13.03 -5.53
CA THR A 246 31.29 12.67 -5.82
C THR A 246 31.35 11.26 -6.43
N ALA A 247 32.45 10.92 -7.09
CA ALA A 247 32.68 9.58 -7.63
C ALA A 247 32.55 8.48 -6.55
N ALA A 248 32.93 8.79 -5.31
CA ALA A 248 32.81 7.86 -4.16
C ALA A 248 31.36 7.57 -3.73
N GLU A 249 30.42 8.42 -4.07
CA GLU A 249 28.98 8.30 -3.76
C GLU A 249 28.18 7.62 -4.87
N LEU A 250 28.76 7.47 -6.07
CA LEU A 250 28.13 6.83 -7.23
C LEU A 250 28.47 5.33 -7.28
N LYS A 251 27.93 4.56 -6.34
CA LYS A 251 28.27 3.14 -6.14
C LYS A 251 27.33 2.15 -6.82
N SER A 252 26.13 2.57 -7.19
CA SER A 252 25.09 1.68 -7.73
C SER A 252 24.46 2.24 -9.00
N GLY A 253 23.84 1.36 -9.82
CA GLY A 253 23.09 1.77 -11.00
C GLY A 253 21.99 2.80 -10.70
N PRO A 254 21.19 2.64 -9.63
CA PRO A 254 20.26 3.67 -9.18
C PRO A 254 20.92 5.02 -8.84
N ASP A 255 22.10 5.03 -8.21
CA ASP A 255 22.81 6.28 -7.89
C ASP A 255 23.24 7.01 -9.16
N ILE A 256 23.75 6.26 -10.15
CA ILE A 256 24.15 6.79 -11.45
C ILE A 256 22.94 7.36 -12.19
N LEU A 257 21.82 6.63 -12.21
CA LEU A 257 20.58 7.08 -12.85
C LEU A 257 20.06 8.37 -12.21
N MET A 258 20.05 8.44 -10.90
CA MET A 258 19.64 9.66 -10.17
C MET A 258 20.61 10.82 -10.42
N GLN A 259 21.90 10.56 -10.54
CA GLN A 259 22.87 11.60 -10.88
C GLN A 259 22.66 12.14 -12.31
N ILE A 260 22.36 11.26 -13.27
CA ILE A 260 22.03 11.68 -14.64
C ILE A 260 20.78 12.58 -14.64
N VAL A 261 19.77 12.23 -13.87
CA VAL A 261 18.58 13.08 -13.69
C VAL A 261 18.96 14.41 -13.05
N ASP A 262 19.71 14.39 -11.95
CA ASP A 262 20.12 15.60 -11.23
C ASP A 262 20.98 16.56 -12.10
N ILE A 263 21.86 16.04 -12.95
CA ILE A 263 22.66 16.85 -13.89
C ILE A 263 21.75 17.49 -14.94
N ASN A 264 20.82 16.74 -15.52
CA ASN A 264 19.89 17.27 -16.51
C ASN A 264 18.89 18.29 -15.89
N CYS A 265 18.70 18.29 -14.58
CA CYS A 265 17.87 19.25 -13.87
C CYS A 265 18.53 20.61 -13.62
N LYS A 266 19.77 20.84 -14.09
CA LYS A 266 20.48 22.12 -13.95
C LYS A 266 20.25 23.10 -15.09
N ASN A 267 19.49 22.69 -16.11
CA ASN A 267 19.10 23.57 -17.20
C ASN A 267 18.36 24.80 -16.65
N LYS A 268 18.70 25.98 -17.13
CA LYS A 268 18.16 27.28 -16.70
C LYS A 268 18.32 27.63 -15.21
N PHE A 269 18.98 26.78 -14.39
CA PHE A 269 19.01 27.07 -12.94
C PHE A 269 19.78 28.35 -12.63
N ASP A 270 20.95 28.50 -13.19
CA ASP A 270 21.85 29.66 -12.90
C ASP A 270 21.20 30.94 -13.41
N GLU A 271 20.66 30.94 -14.64
CA GLU A 271 19.93 32.08 -15.22
C GLU A 271 18.71 32.47 -14.36
N ASN A 272 17.95 31.50 -13.89
CA ASN A 272 16.77 31.75 -13.06
C ASN A 272 17.15 32.18 -11.63
N TRP A 273 18.28 31.68 -11.11
CA TRP A 273 18.81 32.08 -9.80
C TRP A 273 19.26 33.53 -9.79
N ASP A 274 19.89 34.01 -10.88
CA ASP A 274 20.30 35.38 -11.03
C ASP A 274 19.14 36.39 -11.12
N MET A 275 17.92 35.92 -11.43
CA MET A 275 16.69 36.74 -11.42
C MET A 275 16.12 36.92 -10.01
N THR A 276 16.71 36.33 -8.98
CA THR A 276 16.15 36.28 -7.62
C THR A 276 16.66 37.45 -6.79
N ASP A 277 15.73 38.22 -6.22
CA ASP A 277 16.10 39.36 -5.37
C ASP A 277 16.53 38.92 -3.96
N ILE A 278 15.86 37.91 -3.38
CA ILE A 278 16.21 37.33 -2.07
C ILE A 278 16.44 35.83 -2.26
N PRO A 279 17.70 35.40 -2.51
CA PRO A 279 18.04 34.01 -2.79
C PRO A 279 18.28 33.21 -1.51
N ILE A 280 17.36 32.33 -1.13
CA ILE A 280 17.45 31.48 0.07
C ILE A 280 17.90 30.07 -0.34
N LYS A 281 19.17 29.75 -0.08
CA LYS A 281 19.74 28.41 -0.32
C LYS A 281 19.74 27.59 0.96
N VAL A 282 18.94 26.52 1.01
CA VAL A 282 18.82 25.66 2.22
C VAL A 282 19.93 24.62 2.22
N ASN A 283 20.59 24.44 3.37
CA ASN A 283 21.55 23.36 3.57
C ASN A 283 20.84 22.00 3.69
N VAL A 284 20.89 21.21 2.63
CA VAL A 284 20.28 19.87 2.56
C VAL A 284 21.30 18.73 2.65
N LYS A 285 22.54 19.02 3.06
CA LYS A 285 23.62 18.02 3.19
C LYS A 285 23.22 16.89 4.13
N GLY A 286 23.45 15.64 3.72
CA GLY A 286 23.08 14.43 4.45
C GLY A 286 21.68 13.89 4.15
N TYR A 287 20.89 14.56 3.28
CA TYR A 287 19.57 14.12 2.87
C TYR A 287 19.47 13.93 1.35
N SER A 288 18.76 12.88 0.95
CA SER A 288 18.44 12.59 -0.45
C SER A 288 16.99 12.96 -0.79
N SER A 289 16.66 12.94 -2.08
CA SER A 289 15.26 13.11 -2.55
C SER A 289 14.28 12.05 -2.01
N ALA A 290 14.79 10.95 -1.42
CA ALA A 290 14.00 9.87 -0.83
C ALA A 290 13.96 9.88 0.72
N SER A 291 14.49 10.90 1.38
CA SER A 291 14.61 11.00 2.85
C SER A 291 13.27 11.41 3.50
N PHE A 292 12.24 10.58 3.39
CA PHE A 292 10.89 10.84 3.90
C PHE A 292 10.63 10.28 5.31
N THR A 293 11.65 10.10 6.15
CA THR A 293 11.42 9.77 7.56
C THR A 293 10.97 11.00 8.34
N ARG A 294 10.20 10.81 9.42
CA ARG A 294 9.70 11.92 10.24
C ARG A 294 10.86 12.80 10.75
N ALA A 295 11.93 12.19 11.25
CA ALA A 295 13.11 12.92 11.72
C ALA A 295 13.79 13.75 10.61
N ALA A 296 13.85 13.20 9.38
CA ALA A 296 14.38 13.93 8.23
C ALA A 296 13.50 15.13 7.87
N ILE A 297 12.18 14.95 7.86
CA ILE A 297 11.21 16.01 7.59
C ILE A 297 11.33 17.14 8.63
N ASP A 298 11.36 16.79 9.93
CA ASP A 298 11.52 17.74 11.01
C ASP A 298 12.82 18.57 10.86
N THR A 299 13.93 17.89 10.55
CA THR A 299 15.23 18.55 10.36
C THR A 299 15.25 19.44 9.12
N LEU A 300 14.67 18.99 7.99
CA LEU A 300 14.62 19.77 6.75
C LEU A 300 13.77 21.04 6.92
N ILE A 301 12.62 20.94 7.59
CA ILE A 301 11.79 22.12 7.88
C ILE A 301 12.56 23.11 8.77
N ALA A 302 13.23 22.62 9.83
CA ALA A 302 14.05 23.48 10.71
C ALA A 302 15.19 24.17 9.93
N ARG A 303 15.89 23.46 9.05
CA ARG A 303 16.94 24.05 8.18
C ARG A 303 16.38 25.07 7.20
N GLY A 304 15.16 24.87 6.71
CA GLY A 304 14.47 25.87 5.89
C GLY A 304 14.19 27.14 6.67
N GLU A 305 13.72 27.02 7.91
CA GLU A 305 13.49 28.16 8.83
C GLU A 305 14.81 28.87 9.14
N GLU A 306 15.87 28.12 9.47
CA GLU A 306 17.20 28.65 9.75
C GLU A 306 17.75 29.44 8.54
N ALA A 307 17.70 28.87 7.32
CA ALA A 307 18.16 29.53 6.12
C ALA A 307 17.41 30.85 5.83
N ALA A 308 16.07 30.84 5.99
CA ALA A 308 15.28 32.05 5.81
C ALA A 308 15.55 33.11 6.90
N MET A 309 15.84 32.70 8.13
CA MET A 309 16.21 33.61 9.21
C MET A 309 17.55 34.32 8.98
N GLN A 310 18.47 33.75 8.18
CA GLN A 310 19.69 34.43 7.78
C GLN A 310 19.38 35.67 6.89
N HIS A 311 18.27 35.67 6.17
CA HIS A 311 17.78 36.80 5.35
C HIS A 311 16.73 37.65 6.08
N TRP A 312 16.63 37.53 7.43
CA TRP A 312 15.57 38.22 8.20
C TRP A 312 15.56 39.74 8.01
N ASP A 313 16.74 40.36 7.98
CA ASP A 313 16.85 41.81 7.85
C ASP A 313 16.46 42.27 6.42
N GLU A 314 16.78 41.49 5.40
CA GLU A 314 16.35 41.72 4.01
C GLU A 314 14.82 41.58 3.89
N LEU A 315 14.22 40.55 4.51
CA LEU A 315 12.78 40.34 4.55
C LEU A 315 12.08 41.48 5.27
N LYS A 316 12.63 41.97 6.39
CA LYS A 316 12.10 43.15 7.07
C LYS A 316 12.24 44.44 6.28
N ALA A 317 13.33 44.63 5.55
CA ALA A 317 13.54 45.75 4.65
C ALA A 317 12.52 45.72 3.51
N LEU A 318 12.29 44.54 2.91
CA LEU A 318 11.23 44.33 1.93
C LEU A 318 9.84 44.69 2.51
N LYS A 319 9.51 44.22 3.71
CA LYS A 319 8.22 44.53 4.35
C LYS A 319 8.04 46.03 4.54
N ARG A 320 9.08 46.73 5.00
CA ARG A 320 9.02 48.22 5.14
C ARG A 320 8.79 48.92 3.78
N LYS A 321 9.52 48.49 2.74
CA LYS A 321 9.30 48.99 1.37
C LYS A 321 7.85 48.83 0.92
N LEU A 322 7.28 47.63 1.12
CA LEU A 322 5.91 47.34 0.75
C LEU A 322 4.91 48.15 1.56
N ASP A 323 5.17 48.45 2.85
CA ASP A 323 4.36 49.31 3.70
C ASP A 323 4.38 50.78 3.21
N GLU A 324 5.55 51.26 2.82
CA GLU A 324 5.72 52.60 2.21
C GLU A 324 4.99 52.72 0.87
N GLU A 325 4.90 51.63 0.10
CA GLU A 325 4.13 51.51 -1.13
C GLU A 325 2.59 51.38 -0.88
N GLY A 326 2.14 51.43 0.39
CA GLY A 326 0.72 51.43 0.76
C GLY A 326 0.13 50.04 1.01
N LEU A 327 0.94 49.08 1.42
CA LEU A 327 0.48 47.74 1.79
C LEU A 327 -0.49 47.79 2.97
N ILE A 328 -1.72 47.37 2.76
CA ILE A 328 -2.64 47.00 3.83
C ILE A 328 -2.56 45.49 4.02
N TYR A 329 -1.77 45.03 4.99
CA TYR A 329 -1.68 43.61 5.29
C TYR A 329 -3.01 43.10 5.83
N LYS A 330 -3.68 42.22 5.08
CA LYS A 330 -4.83 41.44 5.55
C LYS A 330 -4.38 40.03 5.89
N PRO A 331 -4.59 39.57 7.15
CA PRO A 331 -4.29 38.20 7.49
C PRO A 331 -5.01 37.24 6.54
N ARG A 332 -4.28 36.26 6.03
CA ARG A 332 -4.81 35.28 5.10
C ARG A 332 -5.81 34.35 5.80
N LYS A 333 -6.97 34.09 5.17
CA LYS A 333 -7.88 33.03 5.65
C LYS A 333 -7.18 31.69 5.47
N THR A 334 -6.83 31.03 6.58
CA THR A 334 -6.23 29.71 6.55
C THR A 334 -7.27 28.65 6.24
N ARG A 335 -6.90 27.71 5.41
CA ARG A 335 -7.72 26.54 5.07
C ARG A 335 -7.41 25.41 6.05
N PRO A 336 -8.38 24.85 6.79
CA PRO A 336 -8.14 23.69 7.63
C PRO A 336 -7.81 22.47 6.77
N VAL A 337 -6.96 21.58 7.30
CA VAL A 337 -6.70 20.28 6.65
C VAL A 337 -8.01 19.50 6.60
N PRO A 338 -8.52 19.12 5.42
CA PRO A 338 -9.68 18.25 5.36
C PRO A 338 -9.26 16.87 5.83
N THR A 339 -9.64 16.50 7.05
CA THR A 339 -9.58 15.09 7.44
C THR A 339 -10.61 14.34 6.60
N SER A 340 -10.22 13.18 6.05
CA SER A 340 -11.11 12.38 5.19
C SER A 340 -12.38 11.92 5.92
N GLU A 341 -12.39 11.97 7.24
CA GLU A 341 -13.54 11.61 8.09
C GLU A 341 -14.53 12.77 8.27
N GLU A 342 -14.04 14.00 8.24
CA GLU A 342 -14.84 15.21 8.48
C GLU A 342 -15.39 15.86 7.20
N LEU A 343 -14.83 15.50 6.04
CA LEU A 343 -15.25 16.08 4.78
C LEU A 343 -16.40 15.29 4.17
N PHE A 344 -17.63 15.81 4.35
CA PHE A 344 -18.83 15.28 3.71
C PHE A 344 -19.19 16.13 2.49
N ILE A 345 -19.51 15.47 1.39
CA ILE A 345 -19.86 16.09 0.12
C ILE A 345 -21.24 15.62 -0.31
N LYS A 346 -22.13 16.54 -0.60
CA LYS A 346 -23.45 16.22 -1.15
C LYS A 346 -23.32 15.87 -2.62
N ILE A 347 -23.61 14.62 -2.98
CA ILE A 347 -23.47 14.10 -4.33
C ILE A 347 -24.80 14.19 -5.08
N ASP A 348 -24.85 14.98 -6.14
CA ASP A 348 -26.01 15.10 -7.02
C ASP A 348 -26.07 13.97 -8.04
N SER A 349 -24.92 13.51 -8.51
CA SER A 349 -24.84 12.34 -9.40
C SER A 349 -23.48 11.64 -9.31
N VAL A 350 -23.48 10.35 -9.64
CA VAL A 350 -22.25 9.53 -9.71
C VAL A 350 -22.08 9.03 -11.14
N CYS A 351 -20.98 9.35 -11.77
CA CYS A 351 -20.60 8.91 -13.11
C CYS A 351 -19.45 7.91 -13.05
N PHE A 352 -19.49 6.91 -13.89
CA PHE A 352 -18.48 5.87 -13.98
C PHE A 352 -17.86 5.81 -15.37
N ASP A 353 -16.53 5.78 -15.43
CA ASP A 353 -15.79 5.71 -16.67
C ASP A 353 -14.86 4.47 -16.66
N ASN A 354 -14.97 3.63 -17.72
CA ASN A 354 -14.19 2.40 -17.89
C ASN A 354 -14.27 1.37 -16.75
N ILE A 355 -15.38 1.35 -15.98
CA ILE A 355 -15.64 0.40 -14.90
C ILE A 355 -16.71 -0.59 -15.33
N VAL A 356 -16.44 -1.90 -15.15
CA VAL A 356 -17.43 -2.93 -15.49
C VAL A 356 -18.66 -2.86 -14.58
N ALA A 357 -19.82 -3.23 -15.09
CA ALA A 357 -21.10 -3.06 -14.39
C ALA A 357 -21.16 -3.78 -13.04
N SER A 358 -20.55 -4.96 -12.90
CA SER A 358 -20.48 -5.70 -11.64
C SER A 358 -19.74 -4.93 -10.56
N ASP A 359 -18.56 -4.36 -10.91
CA ASP A 359 -17.74 -3.61 -9.96
C ASP A 359 -18.42 -2.28 -9.59
N ARG A 360 -19.04 -1.62 -10.58
CA ARG A 360 -19.84 -0.41 -10.34
C ARG A 360 -20.96 -0.66 -9.33
N ASN A 361 -21.79 -1.69 -9.56
CA ASN A 361 -22.90 -2.02 -8.68
C ASN A 361 -22.42 -2.36 -7.26
N TYR A 362 -21.28 -3.04 -7.17
CA TYR A 362 -20.68 -3.38 -5.90
C TYR A 362 -20.23 -2.15 -5.10
N ILE A 363 -19.43 -1.26 -5.69
CA ILE A 363 -18.93 -0.09 -4.96
C ILE A 363 -20.09 0.86 -4.59
N VAL A 364 -21.09 1.01 -5.46
CA VAL A 364 -22.28 1.81 -5.15
C VAL A 364 -23.02 1.24 -3.94
N SER A 365 -23.28 -0.07 -3.92
CA SER A 365 -23.99 -0.73 -2.83
C SER A 365 -23.18 -0.74 -1.53
N LYS A 366 -21.90 -1.14 -1.60
CA LYS A 366 -21.05 -1.29 -0.42
C LYS A 366 -20.75 0.04 0.28
N TYR A 367 -20.43 1.07 -0.51
CA TYR A 367 -20.03 2.38 0.01
C TYR A 367 -21.19 3.39 0.05
N LYS A 368 -22.39 2.97 -0.34
CA LYS A 368 -23.59 3.82 -0.41
C LYS A 368 -23.33 5.11 -1.20
N LEU A 369 -22.82 4.96 -2.42
CA LEU A 369 -22.54 6.08 -3.32
C LEU A 369 -23.81 6.41 -4.12
N GLY A 370 -24.84 6.92 -3.47
CA GLY A 370 -26.14 7.26 -4.08
C GLY A 370 -26.27 8.73 -4.45
N LYS A 371 -27.29 9.03 -5.28
CA LYS A 371 -27.69 10.39 -5.59
C LYS A 371 -28.37 11.02 -4.37
N GLY A 372 -28.00 12.25 -4.02
CA GLY A 372 -28.59 13.02 -2.92
C GLY A 372 -27.98 12.73 -1.55
N ASP A 373 -27.08 11.76 -1.46
CA ASP A 373 -26.42 11.41 -0.22
C ASP A 373 -25.28 12.37 0.11
N SER A 374 -25.12 12.63 1.41
CA SER A 374 -23.93 13.28 1.93
C SER A 374 -22.88 12.19 2.22
N ILE A 375 -21.83 12.13 1.41
CA ILE A 375 -20.84 11.06 1.43
C ILE A 375 -19.51 11.60 1.95
N SER A 376 -18.88 10.87 2.89
CA SER A 376 -17.52 11.24 3.33
C SER A 376 -16.50 10.91 2.24
N VAL A 377 -15.50 11.78 2.07
CA VAL A 377 -14.40 11.56 1.13
C VAL A 377 -13.68 10.24 1.43
N LYS A 378 -13.57 9.84 2.68
CA LYS A 378 -13.03 8.54 3.09
C LYS A 378 -13.74 7.36 2.40
N ARG A 379 -15.08 7.35 2.34
CA ARG A 379 -15.83 6.30 1.64
C ARG A 379 -15.56 6.27 0.15
N ILE A 380 -15.38 7.44 -0.47
CA ILE A 380 -14.98 7.55 -1.88
C ILE A 380 -13.58 6.95 -2.06
N GLU A 381 -12.63 7.31 -1.23
CA GLU A 381 -11.27 6.79 -1.28
C GLU A 381 -11.20 5.27 -1.04
N GLU A 382 -12.00 4.74 -0.13
CA GLU A 382 -12.13 3.29 0.09
C GLU A 382 -12.72 2.58 -1.15
N ALA A 383 -13.69 3.18 -1.83
CA ALA A 383 -14.23 2.65 -3.08
C ALA A 383 -13.18 2.63 -4.19
N ILE A 384 -12.40 3.72 -4.33
CA ILE A 384 -11.29 3.81 -5.30
C ILE A 384 -10.21 2.79 -4.98
N THR A 385 -9.86 2.64 -3.71
CA THR A 385 -8.90 1.64 -3.25
C THR A 385 -9.36 0.23 -3.61
N THR A 386 -10.64 -0.08 -3.38
CA THR A 386 -11.23 -1.38 -3.74
C THR A 386 -11.16 -1.65 -5.24
N LEU A 387 -11.37 -0.64 -6.08
CA LEU A 387 -11.18 -0.77 -7.53
C LEU A 387 -9.69 -0.92 -7.89
N GLY A 388 -8.80 -0.19 -7.24
CA GLY A 388 -7.35 -0.22 -7.50
C GLY A 388 -6.70 -1.58 -7.18
N VAL A 389 -7.24 -2.30 -6.20
CA VAL A 389 -6.81 -3.68 -5.85
C VAL A 389 -7.28 -4.69 -6.88
N ASN A 390 -8.39 -4.42 -7.57
CA ASN A 390 -8.90 -5.31 -8.59
C ASN A 390 -7.92 -5.34 -9.78
N PHE A 391 -7.36 -6.53 -10.06
CA PHE A 391 -6.35 -6.70 -11.12
C PHE A 391 -6.86 -6.38 -12.54
N LEU A 392 -8.17 -6.14 -12.72
CA LEU A 392 -8.76 -5.65 -13.98
C LEU A 392 -8.32 -4.24 -14.35
N TYR A 393 -7.89 -3.45 -13.36
CA TYR A 393 -7.56 -2.05 -13.57
C TYR A 393 -6.07 -1.79 -13.31
N THR A 394 -5.48 -0.87 -14.07
CA THR A 394 -4.11 -0.41 -13.83
C THR A 394 -4.04 0.73 -12.81
N GLY A 395 -5.19 1.32 -12.53
CA GLY A 395 -5.39 2.37 -11.55
C GLY A 395 -6.83 2.83 -11.59
N ALA A 396 -7.30 3.35 -10.48
CA ALA A 396 -8.59 4.00 -10.35
C ALA A 396 -8.41 5.38 -9.72
N GLY A 397 -9.27 6.30 -10.03
CA GLY A 397 -9.25 7.66 -9.50
C GLY A 397 -10.65 8.23 -9.47
N TYR A 398 -10.80 9.38 -8.81
CA TYR A 398 -12.05 10.11 -8.80
C TYR A 398 -11.81 11.60 -9.00
N THR A 399 -12.83 12.29 -9.48
CA THR A 399 -12.92 13.75 -9.49
C THR A 399 -14.25 14.16 -8.93
N ILE A 400 -14.29 15.32 -8.28
CA ILE A 400 -15.50 15.87 -7.68
C ILE A 400 -15.68 17.26 -8.29
N ASN A 401 -16.67 17.37 -9.18
CA ASN A 401 -16.95 18.62 -9.89
C ASN A 401 -18.17 19.29 -9.29
N LYS A 402 -18.13 20.59 -9.10
CA LYS A 402 -19.26 21.36 -8.58
C LYS A 402 -20.42 21.37 -9.59
N SER A 403 -21.65 21.16 -9.12
CA SER A 403 -22.86 21.19 -9.93
C SER A 403 -23.99 21.82 -9.12
N GLY A 404 -24.33 23.05 -9.42
CA GLY A 404 -25.36 23.78 -8.66
C GLY A 404 -25.01 23.86 -7.16
N ASN A 405 -25.89 23.34 -6.31
CA ASN A 405 -25.70 23.28 -4.85
C ASN A 405 -25.02 21.98 -4.35
N GLY A 406 -24.64 21.09 -5.25
CA GLY A 406 -23.97 19.83 -4.92
C GLY A 406 -22.78 19.54 -5.83
N TYR A 407 -22.40 18.26 -5.90
CA TYR A 407 -21.22 17.82 -6.64
C TYR A 407 -21.54 16.59 -7.51
N ILE A 408 -20.87 16.50 -8.65
CA ILE A 408 -20.82 15.31 -9.50
C ILE A 408 -19.56 14.53 -9.13
N LEU A 409 -19.73 13.30 -8.64
CA LEU A 409 -18.64 12.37 -8.41
C LEU A 409 -18.39 11.57 -9.69
N LYS A 410 -17.24 11.74 -10.33
CA LYS A 410 -16.82 10.91 -11.46
C LYS A 410 -15.74 9.95 -10.97
N ILE A 411 -16.02 8.65 -11.06
CA ILE A 411 -15.08 7.56 -10.75
C ILE A 411 -14.60 6.96 -12.07
N SER A 412 -13.30 6.93 -12.30
CA SER A 412 -12.69 6.42 -13.51
C SER A 412 -11.64 5.36 -13.20
N ALA A 413 -11.55 4.35 -14.07
CA ALA A 413 -10.48 3.36 -14.03
C ALA A 413 -9.69 3.37 -15.34
N LYS A 414 -8.36 3.32 -15.24
CA LYS A 414 -7.47 3.29 -16.41
C LYS A 414 -7.25 1.85 -16.84
N SER A 415 -7.22 1.54 -18.09
CA SER A 415 -6.98 0.27 -18.79
C SER A 415 -7.14 -1.03 -17.95
N LYS A 416 -7.62 -2.09 -18.60
CA LYS A 416 -7.84 -3.40 -17.97
C LYS A 416 -6.58 -4.27 -18.12
N ARG A 417 -6.11 -4.83 -17.02
CA ARG A 417 -5.07 -5.87 -16.99
C ARG A 417 -5.75 -7.23 -17.09
N THR A 418 -5.22 -8.11 -17.93
CA THR A 418 -5.73 -9.48 -18.07
C THR A 418 -4.78 -10.53 -17.53
N SER A 419 -3.52 -10.18 -17.30
CA SER A 419 -2.51 -11.14 -16.87
C SER A 419 -1.55 -10.50 -15.88
N ARG A 420 -1.05 -11.32 -14.93
CA ARG A 420 -0.04 -10.95 -13.93
C ARG A 420 0.92 -12.10 -13.75
N ILE A 421 2.18 -11.81 -13.55
CA ILE A 421 3.20 -12.76 -13.10
C ILE A 421 3.72 -12.34 -11.72
N ASN A 422 3.85 -13.33 -10.85
CA ASN A 422 4.36 -13.16 -9.50
C ASN A 422 5.53 -14.12 -9.29
N LEU A 423 6.60 -13.66 -8.64
CA LEU A 423 7.78 -14.44 -8.36
C LEU A 423 8.13 -14.38 -6.88
N GLY A 424 8.33 -15.52 -6.26
CA GLY A 424 8.74 -15.69 -4.87
C GLY A 424 10.03 -16.48 -4.76
N VAL A 425 10.86 -16.12 -3.80
CA VAL A 425 12.10 -16.84 -3.45
C VAL A 425 12.15 -16.93 -1.94
N ARG A 426 12.50 -18.12 -1.45
CA ARG A 426 12.72 -18.40 -0.03
C ARG A 426 13.99 -19.22 0.15
N PHE A 427 14.69 -18.95 1.22
CA PHE A 427 15.74 -19.81 1.75
C PHE A 427 15.49 -20.04 3.24
N ASP A 428 15.57 -21.27 3.68
CA ASP A 428 15.61 -21.63 5.10
C ASP A 428 16.47 -22.90 5.31
N THR A 429 16.85 -23.15 6.57
CA THR A 429 17.75 -24.27 6.92
C THR A 429 17.11 -25.65 6.75
N GLU A 430 15.78 -25.77 6.61
CA GLU A 430 15.07 -27.05 6.45
C GLU A 430 14.83 -27.42 4.98
N GLU A 431 14.41 -26.45 4.17
CA GLU A 431 14.12 -26.67 2.76
C GLU A 431 15.21 -26.18 1.80
N MET A 432 16.24 -25.49 2.34
CA MET A 432 17.26 -24.82 1.54
C MET A 432 16.64 -23.73 0.65
N VAL A 433 16.59 -23.90 -0.66
CA VAL A 433 16.05 -22.92 -1.60
C VAL A 433 14.71 -23.40 -2.14
N ALA A 434 13.72 -22.51 -2.12
CA ALA A 434 12.45 -22.70 -2.83
C ALA A 434 12.17 -21.49 -3.73
N LEU A 435 11.81 -21.77 -4.98
CA LEU A 435 11.40 -20.76 -5.98
C LEU A 435 9.92 -20.98 -6.31
N GLN A 436 9.13 -19.94 -6.28
CA GLN A 436 7.72 -20.02 -6.67
C GLN A 436 7.38 -18.98 -7.72
N ALA A 437 6.75 -19.43 -8.80
CA ALA A 437 6.22 -18.58 -9.85
C ALA A 437 4.71 -18.79 -9.95
N ASN A 438 3.96 -17.71 -10.08
CA ASN A 438 2.52 -17.74 -10.31
C ASN A 438 2.19 -16.84 -11.49
N MET A 439 1.38 -17.37 -12.41
CA MET A 439 0.82 -16.61 -13.51
C MET A 439 -0.70 -16.64 -13.40
N SER A 440 -1.33 -15.48 -13.40
CA SER A 440 -2.79 -15.36 -13.44
C SER A 440 -3.24 -14.69 -14.72
N HIS A 441 -4.31 -15.22 -15.31
CA HIS A 441 -4.93 -14.67 -16.52
C HIS A 441 -6.44 -14.61 -16.35
N GLN A 442 -7.04 -13.47 -16.71
CA GLN A 442 -8.49 -13.31 -16.70
C GLN A 442 -9.04 -13.28 -18.11
N ILE A 443 -9.93 -14.21 -18.39
CA ILE A 443 -10.71 -14.25 -19.62
C ILE A 443 -11.93 -13.34 -19.43
N LYS A 444 -12.09 -12.37 -20.34
CA LYS A 444 -13.23 -11.46 -20.35
C LYS A 444 -14.43 -12.16 -20.96
N ALA A 445 -15.38 -12.53 -20.12
CA ALA A 445 -16.67 -13.08 -20.51
C ALA A 445 -17.78 -12.38 -19.73
N ARG A 446 -19.05 -12.72 -19.97
CA ARG A 446 -20.18 -12.22 -19.19
C ARG A 446 -19.99 -12.48 -17.69
N ILE A 447 -19.49 -13.66 -17.34
CA ILE A 447 -18.96 -14.00 -16.03
C ILE A 447 -17.45 -14.18 -16.23
N PRO A 448 -16.60 -13.33 -15.64
CA PRO A 448 -15.15 -13.43 -15.81
C PRO A 448 -14.61 -14.76 -15.29
N VAL A 449 -13.75 -15.41 -16.06
CA VAL A 449 -13.02 -16.62 -15.64
C VAL A 449 -11.59 -16.23 -15.30
N ILE A 450 -11.12 -16.62 -14.14
CA ILE A 450 -9.73 -16.42 -13.69
C ILE A 450 -9.01 -17.76 -13.75
N LEU A 451 -7.95 -17.82 -14.53
CA LEU A 451 -7.04 -18.95 -14.61
C LEU A 451 -5.74 -18.59 -13.91
N GLU A 452 -5.27 -19.48 -13.03
CA GLU A 452 -3.99 -19.31 -12.34
C GLU A 452 -3.16 -20.57 -12.49
N LEU A 453 -1.89 -20.39 -12.84
CA LEU A 453 -0.88 -21.44 -12.84
C LEU A 453 0.19 -21.07 -11.82
N THR A 454 0.45 -21.97 -10.87
CA THR A 454 1.51 -21.80 -9.87
C THR A 454 2.46 -22.97 -9.95
N GLY A 455 3.74 -22.68 -10.08
CA GLY A 455 4.82 -23.68 -10.00
C GLY A 455 5.74 -23.36 -8.84
N ARG A 456 6.14 -24.39 -8.08
CA ARG A 456 7.14 -24.30 -7.01
C ARG A 456 8.23 -25.32 -7.27
N LEU A 457 9.46 -24.87 -7.20
CA LEU A 457 10.68 -25.67 -7.34
C LEU A 457 11.48 -25.60 -6.03
N GLY A 458 11.96 -26.72 -5.57
CA GLY A 458 12.73 -26.88 -4.35
C GLY A 458 12.68 -28.34 -3.88
N LYS A 459 13.00 -28.60 -2.62
CA LYS A 459 12.88 -29.94 -2.00
C LYS A 459 11.44 -30.47 -2.10
N ARG A 460 10.44 -29.59 -2.07
CA ARG A 460 9.02 -29.88 -2.28
C ARG A 460 8.54 -29.21 -3.54
N MET A 461 8.35 -29.97 -4.60
CA MET A 461 7.88 -29.45 -5.88
C MET A 461 6.36 -29.42 -5.93
N MET A 462 5.80 -28.40 -6.59
CA MET A 462 4.35 -28.27 -6.77
C MET A 462 4.04 -27.64 -8.13
N ALA A 463 3.02 -28.17 -8.78
CA ALA A 463 2.35 -27.53 -9.89
C ALA A 463 0.85 -27.42 -9.58
N ARG A 464 0.27 -26.22 -9.66
CA ARG A 464 -1.14 -25.98 -9.35
C ARG A 464 -1.79 -25.21 -10.47
N LEU A 465 -2.93 -25.70 -10.92
CA LEU A 465 -3.80 -25.05 -11.90
C LEU A 465 -5.14 -24.74 -11.23
N ASP A 466 -5.56 -23.48 -11.26
CA ASP A 466 -6.83 -23.03 -10.73
C ASP A 466 -7.67 -22.40 -11.84
N ALA A 467 -8.94 -22.73 -11.88
CA ALA A 467 -9.96 -22.06 -12.69
C ALA A 467 -11.09 -21.58 -11.78
N GLN A 468 -11.35 -20.29 -11.75
CA GLN A 468 -12.32 -19.68 -10.85
C GLN A 468 -13.28 -18.79 -11.63
N ILE A 469 -14.55 -18.82 -11.24
CA ILE A 469 -15.58 -17.88 -11.70
C ILE A 469 -16.16 -17.13 -10.49
N ASN A 470 -16.52 -15.88 -10.71
CA ASN A 470 -17.17 -15.04 -9.69
C ASN A 470 -18.62 -14.73 -10.13
N PRO A 471 -19.55 -15.68 -9.94
CA PRO A 471 -20.95 -15.47 -10.34
C PRO A 471 -21.64 -14.42 -9.47
N LEU A 472 -21.23 -14.33 -8.21
CA LEU A 472 -21.68 -13.34 -7.25
C LEU A 472 -20.48 -12.50 -6.82
N HIS A 473 -20.74 -11.25 -6.49
CA HIS A 473 -19.66 -10.33 -6.09
C HIS A 473 -18.87 -10.81 -4.87
N TYR A 474 -19.50 -11.53 -3.95
CA TYR A 474 -18.90 -12.07 -2.72
C TYR A 474 -18.60 -13.58 -2.80
N GLY A 475 -19.05 -14.26 -3.85
CA GLY A 475 -18.97 -15.70 -3.96
C GLY A 475 -18.17 -16.16 -5.17
N LYS A 476 -17.24 -17.08 -4.94
CA LYS A 476 -16.42 -17.72 -5.96
C LYS A 476 -16.77 -19.20 -6.02
N ILE A 477 -16.77 -19.74 -7.22
CA ILE A 477 -16.80 -21.17 -7.49
C ILE A 477 -15.51 -21.48 -8.23
N GLY A 478 -14.82 -22.56 -7.89
CA GLY A 478 -13.53 -22.86 -8.48
C GLY A 478 -13.26 -24.34 -8.60
N LEU A 479 -12.41 -24.69 -9.56
CA LEU A 479 -11.81 -26.00 -9.72
C LEU A 479 -10.31 -25.83 -9.68
N SER A 480 -9.63 -26.63 -8.86
CA SER A 480 -8.17 -26.65 -8.81
C SER A 480 -7.66 -28.06 -8.97
N TYR A 481 -6.54 -28.19 -9.68
CA TYR A 481 -5.72 -29.38 -9.73
C TYR A 481 -4.35 -29.05 -9.17
N VAL A 482 -3.85 -29.90 -8.26
CA VAL A 482 -2.53 -29.75 -7.63
C VAL A 482 -1.77 -31.06 -7.79
N PHE A 483 -0.59 -30.96 -8.35
CA PHE A 483 0.43 -31.99 -8.30
C PHE A 483 1.50 -31.57 -7.30
N ARG A 484 1.88 -32.47 -6.39
CA ARG A 484 3.02 -32.28 -5.47
C ARG A 484 3.93 -33.50 -5.53
N HIS A 485 5.22 -33.23 -5.44
CA HIS A 485 6.25 -34.24 -5.18
C HIS A 485 6.99 -33.82 -3.93
N ASP A 486 6.84 -34.59 -2.87
CA ASP A 486 7.39 -34.28 -1.56
C ASP A 486 8.36 -35.40 -1.11
N ASP A 487 9.57 -34.99 -0.72
CA ASP A 487 10.55 -35.80 0.01
C ASP A 487 10.59 -35.26 1.45
N THR A 488 10.05 -36.02 2.39
CA THR A 488 9.77 -35.54 3.73
C THR A 488 10.42 -36.39 4.80
N ASN A 489 11.27 -35.74 5.62
CA ASN A 489 11.79 -36.32 6.85
C ASN A 489 10.83 -36.07 8.00
N ILE A 490 10.44 -37.12 8.69
CA ILE A 490 9.62 -37.07 9.90
C ILE A 490 10.46 -37.46 11.09
N TYR A 491 10.32 -36.71 12.15
CA TYR A 491 11.04 -36.94 13.39
C TYR A 491 10.08 -37.36 14.49
N GLN A 492 10.56 -38.13 15.43
CA GLN A 492 9.89 -38.50 16.65
C GLN A 492 10.84 -38.34 17.84
N ARG A 493 10.51 -37.46 18.77
CA ARG A 493 11.36 -37.06 19.92
C ARG A 493 12.77 -36.59 19.51
N GLY A 494 12.84 -35.82 18.40
CA GLY A 494 14.09 -35.27 17.87
C GLY A 494 14.91 -36.26 17.01
N GLN A 495 14.58 -37.54 16.98
CA GLN A 495 15.25 -38.52 16.13
C GLN A 495 14.50 -38.70 14.81
N ARG A 496 15.23 -38.79 13.69
CA ARG A 496 14.64 -39.07 12.39
C ARG A 496 14.09 -40.51 12.40
N ASP A 497 12.77 -40.62 12.26
CA ASP A 497 12.06 -41.91 12.33
C ASP A 497 11.66 -42.39 10.94
N TYR A 498 11.12 -41.50 10.10
CA TYR A 498 10.72 -41.82 8.74
C TYR A 498 11.30 -40.81 7.74
N ASN A 499 11.56 -41.31 6.53
CA ASN A 499 11.64 -40.50 5.33
C ASN A 499 10.77 -41.17 4.29
N PHE A 500 9.85 -40.44 3.72
CA PHE A 500 9.03 -40.94 2.64
C PHE A 500 8.92 -39.93 1.50
N THR A 501 8.97 -40.47 0.28
CA THR A 501 8.80 -39.72 -0.95
C THR A 501 7.49 -40.15 -1.59
N TYR A 502 6.66 -39.16 -1.93
CA TYR A 502 5.37 -39.46 -2.55
C TYR A 502 4.99 -38.39 -3.57
N ASN A 503 4.17 -38.82 -4.54
CA ASN A 503 3.43 -37.94 -5.41
C ASN A 503 1.99 -37.79 -4.90
N GLN A 504 1.49 -36.57 -4.85
CA GLN A 504 0.10 -36.29 -4.54
C GLN A 504 -0.58 -35.65 -5.74
N HIS A 505 -1.67 -36.24 -6.19
CA HIS A 505 -2.60 -35.62 -7.15
C HIS A 505 -3.87 -35.22 -6.42
N SER A 506 -4.22 -33.95 -6.49
CA SER A 506 -5.34 -33.40 -5.76
C SER A 506 -6.26 -32.62 -6.68
N VAL A 507 -7.53 -33.02 -6.74
CA VAL A 507 -8.58 -32.27 -7.43
C VAL A 507 -9.49 -31.67 -6.37
N ASN A 508 -9.67 -30.35 -6.39
CA ASN A 508 -10.49 -29.63 -5.43
C ASN A 508 -11.58 -28.83 -6.14
N LEU A 509 -12.82 -29.16 -5.87
CA LEU A 509 -13.98 -28.41 -6.28
C LEU A 509 -14.40 -27.47 -5.14
N GLN A 510 -14.17 -26.18 -5.32
CA GLN A 510 -14.63 -25.13 -4.42
C GLN A 510 -16.08 -24.80 -4.78
N LEU A 511 -17.02 -25.33 -3.98
CA LEU A 511 -18.45 -25.14 -4.19
C LEU A 511 -18.89 -23.73 -3.85
N LEU A 512 -18.28 -23.14 -2.82
CA LEU A 512 -18.54 -21.80 -2.36
C LEU A 512 -17.31 -21.26 -1.64
N SER A 513 -16.90 -20.05 -2.03
CA SER A 513 -15.95 -19.24 -1.24
C SER A 513 -16.55 -17.86 -1.08
N PHE A 514 -16.97 -17.57 0.13
CA PHE A 514 -17.62 -16.32 0.48
C PHE A 514 -16.62 -15.41 1.18
N ASN A 515 -16.36 -14.23 0.62
CA ASN A 515 -15.37 -13.31 1.16
C ASN A 515 -15.97 -11.93 1.43
N ILE A 516 -16.02 -11.54 2.70
CA ILE A 516 -16.47 -10.21 3.13
C ILE A 516 -15.39 -9.58 4.01
N ARG A 517 -14.70 -8.56 3.51
CA ARG A 517 -13.63 -7.85 4.23
C ARG A 517 -12.60 -8.84 4.81
N ASN A 518 -12.61 -8.98 6.13
CA ASN A 518 -11.68 -9.79 6.91
C ASN A 518 -12.15 -11.23 7.15
N PHE A 519 -13.31 -11.60 6.62
CA PHE A 519 -13.97 -12.86 6.87
C PHE A 519 -14.14 -13.67 5.60
N SER A 520 -13.81 -14.97 5.63
CA SER A 520 -14.16 -15.90 4.55
C SER A 520 -14.74 -17.20 5.07
N VAL A 521 -15.64 -17.77 4.28
CA VAL A 521 -16.19 -19.12 4.47
C VAL A 521 -15.96 -19.88 3.18
N ASP A 522 -15.35 -21.04 3.29
CA ASP A 522 -15.03 -21.89 2.15
C ASP A 522 -15.65 -23.27 2.33
N MET A 523 -16.28 -23.80 1.28
CA MET A 523 -16.81 -25.17 1.21
C MET A 523 -16.20 -25.87 0.01
N ASN A 524 -15.51 -26.96 0.25
CA ASN A 524 -14.76 -27.70 -0.76
C ASN A 524 -15.09 -29.17 -0.73
N VAL A 525 -15.10 -29.78 -1.91
CA VAL A 525 -15.02 -31.25 -2.08
C VAL A 525 -13.67 -31.53 -2.73
N LYS A 526 -12.85 -32.34 -2.07
CA LYS A 526 -11.47 -32.60 -2.49
C LYS A 526 -11.27 -34.09 -2.69
N MET A 527 -10.55 -34.46 -3.72
CA MET A 527 -10.09 -35.82 -4.04
C MET A 527 -8.58 -35.82 -4.01
N ASP A 528 -7.98 -36.61 -3.14
CA ASP A 528 -6.54 -36.75 -3.00
C ASP A 528 -6.12 -38.19 -3.34
N PHE A 529 -5.10 -38.33 -4.17
CA PHE A 529 -4.46 -39.58 -4.51
C PHE A 529 -2.98 -39.48 -4.14
N TYR A 530 -2.53 -40.37 -3.28
CA TYR A 530 -1.15 -40.48 -2.83
C TYR A 530 -0.51 -41.71 -3.43
N ASP A 531 0.62 -41.52 -4.11
CA ASP A 531 1.44 -42.55 -4.71
C ASP A 531 2.81 -42.53 -4.02
N PHE A 532 3.06 -43.47 -3.14
CA PHE A 532 4.29 -43.58 -2.36
C PHE A 532 5.34 -44.39 -3.15
N HIS A 533 6.53 -43.77 -3.33
CA HIS A 533 7.62 -44.43 -4.09
C HIS A 533 8.65 -45.03 -3.18
N ASP A 534 9.15 -44.29 -2.20
CA ASP A 534 10.21 -44.74 -1.32
C ASP A 534 9.83 -44.43 0.14
N MET A 535 10.12 -45.36 1.02
CA MET A 535 10.03 -45.20 2.44
C MET A 535 11.27 -45.78 3.11
N LEU A 536 11.95 -44.93 3.87
CA LEU A 536 13.03 -45.34 4.77
C LEU A 536 12.52 -45.23 6.19
N SER A 537 12.43 -46.32 6.90
CA SER A 537 11.98 -46.41 8.28
C SER A 537 13.14 -46.56 9.25
N GLY A 538 13.05 -45.92 10.41
CA GLY A 538 14.00 -46.09 11.50
C GLY A 538 13.80 -47.44 12.22
N PRO A 539 14.73 -47.84 13.08
CA PRO A 539 14.65 -49.13 13.79
C PRO A 539 13.49 -49.26 14.77
N THR A 540 12.82 -48.16 15.09
CA THR A 540 11.66 -48.08 16.01
C THR A 540 10.34 -47.87 15.31
N SER A 541 10.33 -47.86 13.97
CA SER A 541 9.13 -47.53 13.20
C SER A 541 8.14 -48.70 13.15
N GLU A 542 6.86 -48.37 13.22
CA GLU A 542 5.74 -49.31 13.16
C GLU A 542 5.40 -49.73 11.72
N TYR A 543 5.91 -48.99 10.71
CA TYR A 543 5.55 -49.16 9.30
C TYR A 543 6.82 -49.47 8.49
N GLU A 544 6.80 -50.53 7.71
CA GLU A 544 7.87 -50.89 6.78
C GLU A 544 7.60 -50.33 5.37
N THR A 545 6.34 -50.25 4.97
CA THR A 545 5.89 -49.75 3.67
C THR A 545 4.62 -48.91 3.83
N LEU A 546 4.37 -48.00 2.89
CA LEU A 546 3.11 -47.29 2.75
C LEU A 546 2.46 -47.69 1.42
N ASP A 547 1.24 -48.18 1.48
CA ASP A 547 0.42 -48.43 0.30
C ASP A 547 -0.10 -47.14 -0.28
N ASN A 548 -0.33 -47.12 -1.59
CA ASN A 548 -0.99 -46.05 -2.27
C ASN A 548 -2.39 -45.88 -1.73
N MET A 549 -2.82 -44.65 -1.52
CA MET A 549 -4.12 -44.34 -0.90
C MET A 549 -4.82 -43.18 -1.55
N HIS A 550 -6.12 -43.16 -1.42
CA HIS A 550 -6.92 -42.05 -1.89
C HIS A 550 -7.99 -41.64 -0.85
N PHE A 551 -8.37 -40.38 -0.92
CA PHE A 551 -9.39 -39.80 -0.04
C PHE A 551 -10.33 -38.90 -0.82
N TYR A 552 -11.63 -39.02 -0.52
CA TYR A 552 -12.66 -38.05 -0.84
C TYR A 552 -12.97 -37.28 0.43
N SER A 553 -12.88 -35.96 0.39
CA SER A 553 -13.04 -35.14 1.59
C SER A 553 -14.01 -33.99 1.38
N TYR A 554 -14.81 -33.74 2.40
CA TYR A 554 -15.73 -32.62 2.50
C TYR A 554 -15.18 -31.65 3.53
N ILE A 555 -14.77 -30.46 3.08
CA ILE A 555 -14.01 -29.51 3.90
C ILE A 555 -14.80 -28.24 4.03
N PHE A 556 -15.03 -27.81 5.27
CA PHE A 556 -15.58 -26.51 5.64
C PHE A 556 -14.47 -25.71 6.34
N ARG A 557 -14.25 -24.47 5.92
CA ARG A 557 -13.29 -23.55 6.55
C ARG A 557 -13.89 -22.18 6.79
N LEU A 558 -13.55 -21.61 7.94
CA LEU A 558 -13.93 -20.29 8.37
C LEU A 558 -12.63 -19.52 8.72
N ASN A 559 -12.44 -18.38 8.09
CA ASN A 559 -11.26 -17.56 8.32
C ASN A 559 -11.65 -16.13 8.63
N TYR A 560 -10.99 -15.55 9.62
CA TYR A 560 -11.06 -14.14 9.97
C TYR A 560 -9.65 -13.60 10.13
N ASN A 561 -9.33 -12.46 9.51
CA ASN A 561 -8.02 -11.82 9.65
C ASN A 561 -8.16 -10.30 9.59
N SER A 562 -7.95 -9.64 10.73
CA SER A 562 -7.90 -8.19 10.87
C SER A 562 -6.50 -7.66 11.20
N GLU A 563 -5.47 -8.50 11.07
CA GLU A 563 -4.08 -8.11 11.33
C GLU A 563 -3.64 -7.00 10.39
N ASP A 564 -2.90 -6.03 10.92
CA ASP A 564 -2.40 -4.87 10.16
C ASP A 564 -1.23 -5.21 9.23
N ARG A 565 -0.50 -6.31 9.52
CA ARG A 565 0.65 -6.80 8.75
C ARG A 565 0.70 -8.32 8.78
N TRP A 566 1.31 -8.91 7.79
CA TRP A 566 1.53 -10.36 7.79
C TRP A 566 2.68 -10.78 8.70
N PHE A 567 3.83 -10.09 8.54
CA PHE A 567 4.99 -10.24 9.44
C PHE A 567 5.05 -9.04 10.36
N PHE A 568 5.55 -9.26 11.57
CA PHE A 568 5.71 -8.22 12.58
C PHE A 568 4.40 -7.46 12.86
N THR A 569 3.31 -8.22 12.96
CA THR A 569 1.96 -7.71 13.26
C THR A 569 1.99 -6.88 14.52
N THR A 570 1.35 -5.71 14.51
CA THR A 570 1.29 -4.85 15.69
C THR A 570 -0.08 -4.81 16.34
N ARG A 571 -1.14 -5.05 15.59
CA ARG A 571 -2.53 -5.05 16.08
C ARG A 571 -3.42 -5.91 15.21
N GLY A 572 -4.55 -6.32 15.77
CA GLY A 572 -5.55 -7.12 15.09
C GLY A 572 -5.60 -8.56 15.58
N ALA A 573 -6.48 -9.34 14.98
CA ALA A 573 -6.68 -10.74 15.32
C ALA A 573 -6.78 -11.60 14.05
N ARG A 574 -6.36 -12.84 14.19
CA ARG A 574 -6.53 -13.90 13.18
C ARG A 574 -7.21 -15.10 13.81
N PHE A 575 -8.22 -15.61 13.15
CA PHE A 575 -8.93 -16.82 13.55
C PHE A 575 -9.15 -17.68 12.32
N ASN A 576 -8.81 -18.97 12.43
CA ASN A 576 -9.07 -19.97 11.42
C ASN A 576 -9.72 -21.17 12.13
N ALA A 577 -10.77 -21.73 11.55
CA ALA A 577 -11.36 -22.99 11.98
C ALA A 577 -11.71 -23.83 10.75
N GLY A 578 -11.39 -25.09 10.82
CA GLY A 578 -11.64 -26.07 9.77
C GLY A 578 -12.30 -27.34 10.32
N TYR A 579 -13.15 -27.92 9.51
CA TYR A 579 -13.65 -29.26 9.70
C TYR A 579 -13.59 -30.00 8.37
N GLY A 580 -13.01 -31.19 8.38
CA GLY A 580 -12.91 -32.07 7.23
C GLY A 580 -13.43 -33.48 7.57
N TYR A 581 -14.26 -34.03 6.69
CA TYR A 581 -14.69 -35.43 6.73
C TYR A 581 -14.07 -36.17 5.56
N TYR A 582 -13.29 -37.20 5.83
CA TYR A 582 -12.47 -37.92 4.86
C TYR A 582 -12.96 -39.35 4.72
N THR A 583 -13.12 -39.81 3.48
CA THR A 583 -13.67 -41.13 3.12
C THR A 583 -12.84 -41.74 2.00
N ASP A 584 -12.99 -43.02 1.71
CA ASP A 584 -12.44 -43.68 0.55
C ASP A 584 -13.46 -43.99 -0.54
N ASN A 585 -14.74 -43.97 -0.21
CA ASN A 585 -15.88 -44.31 -1.07
C ASN A 585 -17.02 -43.29 -1.08
N PHE A 586 -16.75 -42.01 -0.76
CA PHE A 586 -17.69 -40.88 -0.62
C PHE A 586 -18.57 -40.92 0.65
N ILE A 587 -18.74 -42.03 1.33
CA ILE A 587 -19.63 -42.18 2.48
C ILE A 587 -18.85 -42.56 3.74
N GLY A 588 -18.06 -43.59 3.67
CA GLY A 588 -17.31 -44.14 4.79
C GLY A 588 -15.85 -44.39 4.43
N ARG A 589 -15.18 -45.16 5.28
CA ARG A 589 -13.83 -45.62 5.07
C ARG A 589 -13.69 -47.07 5.63
N ASP A 590 -13.19 -47.98 4.82
CA ASP A 590 -13.02 -49.41 5.20
C ASP A 590 -14.32 -49.98 5.80
N ASP A 591 -15.48 -49.74 5.16
CA ASP A 591 -16.83 -50.13 5.62
C ASP A 591 -17.25 -49.56 7.00
N ARG A 592 -16.56 -48.53 7.48
CA ARG A 592 -16.83 -47.81 8.75
C ARG A 592 -17.06 -46.34 8.50
N ALA A 593 -17.27 -45.59 9.58
CA ALA A 593 -17.38 -44.15 9.53
C ALA A 593 -16.02 -43.53 9.06
N GLY A 594 -16.11 -42.50 8.25
CA GLY A 594 -14.92 -41.77 7.77
C GLY A 594 -14.13 -41.10 8.88
N LEU A 595 -12.93 -40.61 8.55
CA LEU A 595 -12.07 -39.86 9.44
C LEU A 595 -12.58 -38.40 9.53
N SER A 596 -12.80 -37.90 10.75
CA SER A 596 -13.13 -36.51 11.00
C SER A 596 -11.95 -35.75 11.57
N ILE A 597 -11.63 -34.60 10.99
CA ILE A 597 -10.53 -33.72 11.41
C ILE A 597 -11.10 -32.35 11.71
N ALA A 598 -10.87 -31.85 12.93
CA ALA A 598 -11.16 -30.48 13.31
C ALA A 598 -9.86 -29.74 13.60
N ASP A 599 -9.66 -28.59 12.98
CA ASP A 599 -8.50 -27.73 13.22
C ASP A 599 -8.95 -26.30 13.58
N PHE A 600 -8.17 -25.64 14.41
CA PHE A 600 -8.40 -24.27 14.75
C PHE A 600 -7.11 -23.53 15.08
N MET A 601 -7.10 -22.23 14.85
CA MET A 601 -6.05 -21.32 15.28
C MET A 601 -6.67 -19.96 15.62
N TRP A 602 -6.32 -19.42 16.78
CA TRP A 602 -6.65 -18.07 17.19
C TRP A 602 -5.38 -17.35 17.62
N ARG A 603 -5.14 -16.17 17.09
CA ARG A 603 -4.01 -15.29 17.43
C ARG A 603 -4.50 -13.86 17.56
N MET A 604 -3.97 -13.12 18.53
CA MET A 604 -4.30 -11.72 18.72
C MET A 604 -3.03 -10.92 19.03
N SER A 605 -2.95 -9.68 18.58
CA SER A 605 -1.79 -8.81 18.77
C SER A 605 -2.16 -7.62 19.65
N PHE A 606 -1.47 -7.47 20.77
CA PHE A 606 -1.65 -6.41 21.75
C PHE A 606 -0.41 -5.51 21.79
N PRO A 607 -0.47 -4.29 21.22
CA PRO A 607 0.61 -3.33 21.34
C PRO A 607 0.60 -2.75 22.76
N LEU A 608 1.65 -3.01 23.55
CA LEU A 608 1.84 -2.39 24.84
C LEU A 608 2.43 -0.98 24.72
N ASN A 609 3.22 -0.76 23.67
CA ASN A 609 3.70 0.55 23.26
C ASN A 609 4.03 0.55 21.76
N SER A 610 4.57 1.64 21.23
CA SER A 610 4.89 1.79 19.80
C SER A 610 5.97 0.81 19.27
N ARG A 611 6.69 0.12 20.18
CA ARG A 611 7.81 -0.77 19.83
C ARG A 611 7.65 -2.20 20.35
N PHE A 612 6.76 -2.43 21.33
CA PHE A 612 6.62 -3.73 21.99
C PHE A 612 5.20 -4.27 21.85
N VAL A 613 5.09 -5.52 21.39
CA VAL A 613 3.82 -6.21 21.10
C VAL A 613 3.86 -7.59 21.73
N ILE A 614 2.76 -8.00 22.37
CA ILE A 614 2.54 -9.36 22.85
C ILE A 614 1.48 -10.02 21.96
N GLN A 615 1.74 -11.27 21.58
CA GLN A 615 0.83 -12.05 20.74
C GLN A 615 0.57 -13.42 21.36
N PRO A 616 -0.51 -13.60 22.12
CA PRO A 616 -1.02 -14.92 22.46
C PRO A 616 -1.59 -15.61 21.22
N MET A 617 -1.35 -16.91 21.12
CA MET A 617 -1.89 -17.80 20.10
C MET A 617 -2.32 -19.11 20.74
N VAL A 618 -3.45 -19.63 20.30
CA VAL A 618 -3.89 -21.00 20.61
C VAL A 618 -4.22 -21.66 19.28
N SER A 619 -3.69 -22.86 19.08
CA SER A 619 -3.96 -23.67 17.90
C SER A 619 -4.14 -25.13 18.29
N GLY A 620 -4.91 -25.86 17.52
CA GLY A 620 -5.11 -27.28 17.77
C GLY A 620 -5.60 -28.03 16.55
N ARG A 621 -5.41 -29.33 16.56
CA ARG A 621 -5.90 -30.24 15.55
C ARG A 621 -6.29 -31.56 16.20
N LEU A 622 -7.52 -31.96 15.99
CA LEU A 622 -8.17 -33.09 16.64
C LEU A 622 -8.64 -34.08 15.55
N LEU A 623 -8.14 -35.32 15.61
CA LEU A 623 -8.44 -36.38 14.68
C LEU A 623 -9.33 -37.42 15.34
N PHE A 624 -10.47 -37.71 14.72
CA PHE A 624 -11.46 -38.67 15.19
C PHE A 624 -11.65 -39.75 14.11
N GLY A 625 -11.42 -40.99 14.46
CA GLY A 625 -11.54 -42.15 13.59
C GLY A 625 -10.62 -43.27 14.03
N ASN A 626 -10.72 -44.40 13.36
CA ASN A 626 -9.85 -45.58 13.58
C ASN A 626 -8.78 -45.59 12.47
N ASP A 627 -7.62 -46.22 12.75
CA ASP A 627 -6.56 -46.46 11.78
C ASP A 627 -6.14 -45.24 10.99
N ILE A 628 -5.76 -44.17 11.72
CA ILE A 628 -5.41 -42.87 11.13
C ILE A 628 -4.14 -43.00 10.28
N PRO A 629 -4.19 -42.74 8.97
CA PRO A 629 -3.03 -42.87 8.09
C PRO A 629 -1.88 -41.95 8.51
N LEU A 630 -0.65 -42.44 8.32
CA LEU A 630 0.57 -41.69 8.69
C LEU A 630 0.59 -40.28 8.11
N ILE A 631 0.19 -40.13 6.84
CA ILE A 631 0.14 -38.86 6.16
C ILE A 631 -0.86 -37.82 6.75
N MET A 632 -1.84 -38.30 7.57
CA MET A 632 -2.85 -37.45 8.20
C MET A 632 -2.52 -37.13 9.66
N ARG A 633 -1.53 -37.78 10.28
CA ARG A 633 -1.17 -37.57 11.69
C ARG A 633 -0.79 -36.12 11.97
N ASN A 634 -0.98 -35.70 13.21
CA ASN A 634 -0.58 -34.38 13.66
C ASN A 634 0.93 -34.22 13.68
N SER A 635 1.39 -33.05 13.30
CA SER A 635 2.80 -32.68 13.40
C SER A 635 2.95 -31.29 14.02
N ILE A 636 4.05 -31.11 14.74
CA ILE A 636 4.46 -29.81 15.30
C ILE A 636 5.79 -29.38 14.68
N GLY A 637 6.08 -28.10 14.77
CA GLY A 637 7.35 -27.50 14.34
C GLY A 637 7.15 -26.35 13.36
N GLY A 638 8.25 -25.70 13.03
CA GLY A 638 8.22 -24.49 12.21
C GLY A 638 7.66 -23.27 12.95
N GLN A 639 7.67 -22.14 12.29
CA GLN A 639 7.29 -20.85 12.88
C GLN A 639 5.88 -20.39 12.50
N LEU A 640 5.30 -20.97 11.45
CA LEU A 640 3.96 -20.66 10.96
C LEU A 640 3.12 -21.92 10.74
N PRO A 641 1.79 -21.81 10.87
CA PRO A 641 0.90 -22.93 10.56
C PRO A 641 1.08 -23.41 9.12
N GLY A 642 1.18 -24.74 8.94
CA GLY A 642 1.28 -25.35 7.61
C GLY A 642 2.59 -25.03 6.86
N MET A 643 3.67 -24.75 7.57
CA MET A 643 4.92 -24.28 6.96
C MET A 643 5.53 -25.30 6.01
N TYR A 644 5.59 -26.55 6.40
CA TYR A 644 6.15 -27.65 5.61
C TYR A 644 5.10 -28.69 5.22
N LEU A 645 4.18 -29.04 6.12
CA LEU A 645 3.02 -29.86 5.87
C LEU A 645 1.74 -29.09 6.22
N GLU A 646 0.66 -29.28 5.48
CA GLU A 646 -0.61 -28.58 5.71
C GLU A 646 -1.14 -28.74 7.15
N GLN A 647 -0.90 -29.91 7.77
CA GLN A 647 -1.31 -30.22 9.14
C GLN A 647 -0.36 -29.75 10.24
N GLN A 648 0.75 -29.13 9.90
CA GLN A 648 1.78 -28.76 10.87
C GLN A 648 1.34 -27.57 11.73
N VAL A 649 1.44 -27.76 13.06
CA VAL A 649 1.15 -26.75 14.07
C VAL A 649 2.47 -26.11 14.53
N PRO A 650 2.61 -24.77 14.53
CA PRO A 650 3.86 -24.12 14.92
C PRO A 650 4.18 -24.37 16.40
N PHE A 651 5.48 -24.64 16.68
CA PHE A 651 5.97 -24.91 18.03
C PHE A 651 7.39 -24.35 18.21
N ALA A 652 7.59 -23.53 19.23
CA ALA A 652 8.87 -22.91 19.51
C ALA A 652 9.96 -23.98 19.84
N GLY A 653 11.16 -23.82 19.29
CA GLY A 653 12.28 -24.71 19.53
C GLY A 653 12.29 -26.01 18.71
N ILE A 654 11.35 -26.17 17.76
CA ILE A 654 11.32 -27.29 16.81
C ILE A 654 11.16 -26.71 15.41
N GLY A 655 12.13 -26.89 14.53
CA GLY A 655 12.08 -26.39 13.16
C GLY A 655 11.69 -27.44 12.13
N HIS A 656 11.95 -28.72 12.42
CA HIS A 656 11.61 -29.85 11.58
C HIS A 656 10.15 -30.34 11.77
N ILE A 657 9.75 -31.38 11.06
CA ILE A 657 8.44 -32.01 11.19
C ILE A 657 8.50 -33.10 12.26
N GLU A 658 7.92 -32.80 13.42
CA GLU A 658 7.86 -33.73 14.56
C GLU A 658 6.46 -34.29 14.71
N PHE A 659 6.28 -35.63 14.59
CA PHE A 659 4.98 -36.25 14.77
C PHE A 659 4.55 -36.30 16.23
N VAL A 660 3.25 -36.15 16.43
CA VAL A 660 2.59 -36.19 17.75
C VAL A 660 1.27 -36.98 17.68
N ASP A 661 0.64 -37.13 18.82
CA ASP A 661 -0.60 -37.89 19.02
C ASP A 661 -1.81 -37.27 18.26
N ASN A 662 -2.89 -38.04 18.15
CA ASN A 662 -4.07 -37.67 17.37
C ASN A 662 -4.82 -36.40 17.87
N MET A 663 -4.77 -36.12 19.16
CA MET A 663 -5.30 -34.92 19.78
C MET A 663 -4.15 -33.98 20.14
N LEU A 664 -4.18 -32.77 19.60
CA LEU A 664 -3.14 -31.78 19.80
C LEU A 664 -3.73 -30.40 20.06
N VAL A 665 -3.29 -29.75 21.12
CA VAL A 665 -3.58 -28.33 21.42
C VAL A 665 -2.28 -27.65 21.85
N VAL A 666 -1.95 -26.51 21.24
CA VAL A 666 -0.76 -25.72 21.50
C VAL A 666 -1.15 -24.29 21.84
N GLY A 667 -0.75 -23.85 23.02
CA GLY A 667 -0.73 -22.42 23.40
C GLY A 667 0.66 -21.85 23.15
N GLN A 668 0.74 -20.65 22.59
CA GLN A 668 2.00 -19.93 22.37
C GLN A 668 1.86 -18.47 22.80
N ILE A 669 2.90 -17.93 23.40
CA ILE A 669 3.03 -16.51 23.68
C ILE A 669 4.25 -16.00 22.92
N MET A 670 4.06 -14.99 22.06
CA MET A 670 5.15 -14.32 21.38
C MET A 670 5.29 -12.89 21.90
N ALA A 671 6.49 -12.50 22.24
CA ALA A 671 6.87 -11.13 22.57
C ALA A 671 7.76 -10.57 21.46
N GLN A 672 7.35 -9.46 20.88
CA GLN A 672 8.05 -8.80 19.76
C GLN A 672 8.50 -7.41 20.18
N GLN A 673 9.80 -7.16 20.16
CA GLN A 673 10.42 -5.87 20.43
C GLN A 673 11.05 -5.31 19.15
N ARG A 674 10.59 -4.14 18.69
CA ARG A 674 11.24 -3.37 17.63
C ARG A 674 12.38 -2.56 18.24
N ILE A 675 13.64 -2.84 17.86
CA ILE A 675 14.84 -2.16 18.36
C ILE A 675 15.10 -0.89 17.52
N MET A 676 15.08 -1.02 16.22
CA MET A 676 15.26 0.04 15.20
C MET A 676 14.18 -0.12 14.13
N ASP A 677 14.10 0.81 13.18
CA ASP A 677 12.99 0.89 12.20
C ASP A 677 12.65 -0.41 11.47
N ASN A 678 13.56 -1.30 11.21
CA ASN A 678 13.28 -2.57 10.53
C ASN A 678 13.85 -3.79 11.29
N ASN A 679 14.28 -3.61 12.54
CA ASN A 679 14.96 -4.64 13.30
C ASN A 679 14.12 -5.07 14.50
N TYR A 680 13.95 -6.39 14.66
CA TYR A 680 13.08 -6.99 15.65
C TYR A 680 13.79 -8.09 16.41
N ILE A 681 13.62 -8.12 17.74
CA ILE A 681 13.87 -9.29 18.59
C ILE A 681 12.52 -9.91 18.91
N ILE A 682 12.43 -11.23 18.78
CA ILE A 682 11.22 -12.00 19.04
C ILE A 682 11.55 -13.14 20.01
N GLY A 683 10.80 -13.20 21.11
CA GLY A 683 10.79 -14.32 22.01
C GLY A 683 9.50 -15.12 21.85
N ARG A 684 9.56 -16.45 21.81
CA ARG A 684 8.39 -17.35 21.76
C ARG A 684 8.46 -18.38 22.85
N LEU A 685 7.33 -18.63 23.52
CA LEU A 685 7.13 -19.70 24.47
C LEU A 685 5.92 -20.52 24.02
N SER A 686 6.09 -21.84 23.90
CA SER A 686 5.03 -22.77 23.51
C SER A 686 4.76 -23.79 24.60
N PHE A 687 3.48 -24.12 24.78
CA PHE A 687 2.97 -25.13 25.68
C PHE A 687 2.02 -26.04 24.89
N GLY A 688 2.35 -27.32 24.74
CA GLY A 688 1.57 -28.28 23.96
C GLY A 688 1.00 -29.38 24.83
N GLN A 689 -0.29 -29.67 24.66
CA GLN A 689 -0.96 -30.85 25.22
C GLN A 689 -1.33 -31.80 24.08
N ARG A 690 -1.21 -33.08 24.35
CA ARG A 690 -1.40 -34.16 23.37
C ARG A 690 -2.00 -35.38 23.98
N GLY A 691 -2.62 -36.25 23.17
CA GLY A 691 -3.17 -37.52 23.61
C GLY A 691 -3.78 -38.30 22.45
N GLU A 692 -3.93 -39.60 22.58
CA GLU A 692 -4.57 -40.43 21.55
C GLU A 692 -6.08 -40.22 21.47
N LYS A 693 -6.72 -39.94 22.61
CA LYS A 693 -8.17 -39.63 22.71
C LYS A 693 -8.37 -38.33 23.43
N LEU A 694 -9.52 -37.67 23.20
CA LEU A 694 -9.86 -36.39 23.81
C LEU A 694 -9.77 -36.44 25.37
N ARG A 695 -10.18 -37.55 25.99
CA ARG A 695 -10.09 -37.74 27.45
C ARG A 695 -8.65 -37.82 27.99
N ASP A 696 -7.69 -38.08 27.10
CA ASP A 696 -6.28 -38.27 27.46
C ASP A 696 -5.45 -37.00 27.23
N LEU A 697 -6.05 -35.95 26.64
CA LEU A 697 -5.39 -34.73 26.21
C LEU A 697 -4.58 -34.03 27.33
N PHE A 698 -5.02 -34.15 28.59
CA PHE A 698 -4.35 -33.51 29.74
C PHE A 698 -3.71 -34.51 30.69
N LYS A 699 -3.63 -35.79 30.35
CA LYS A 699 -3.02 -36.80 31.21
C LYS A 699 -1.50 -36.85 31.14
N LEU A 700 -0.94 -36.51 29.99
CA LEU A 700 0.50 -36.41 29.77
C LEU A 700 1.00 -35.05 30.20
N GLY A 701 2.23 -34.98 30.73
CA GLY A 701 2.87 -33.69 31.01
C GLY A 701 2.95 -32.81 29.76
N PRO A 702 2.85 -31.46 29.88
CA PRO A 702 2.90 -30.57 28.76
C PRO A 702 4.27 -30.61 28.07
N MET A 703 4.28 -30.56 26.75
CA MET A 703 5.46 -30.23 25.97
C MET A 703 5.72 -28.74 26.08
N THR A 704 6.95 -28.35 26.34
CA THR A 704 7.35 -26.94 26.43
C THR A 704 8.42 -26.62 25.41
N GLY A 705 8.41 -25.40 24.88
CA GLY A 705 9.43 -24.93 23.97
C GLY A 705 9.65 -23.44 24.11
N CYS A 706 10.88 -23.02 23.91
CA CYS A 706 11.26 -21.61 23.88
C CYS A 706 12.12 -21.30 22.66
N GLU A 707 12.05 -20.07 22.20
CA GLU A 707 12.80 -19.58 21.04
C GLU A 707 13.09 -18.09 21.20
N ILE A 708 14.31 -17.70 20.85
CA ILE A 708 14.68 -16.32 20.65
C ILE A 708 15.13 -16.12 19.21
N ALA A 709 14.70 -15.05 18.57
CA ALA A 709 15.00 -14.74 17.20
C ALA A 709 15.33 -13.28 16.98
N TYR A 710 16.23 -13.03 16.05
CA TYR A 710 16.48 -11.70 15.50
C TYR A 710 16.08 -11.66 14.02
N TYR A 711 15.32 -10.64 13.64
CA TYR A 711 14.86 -10.43 12.27
C TYR A 711 15.07 -9.00 11.79
N TYR A 712 15.50 -8.89 10.54
CA TYR A 712 15.48 -7.68 9.76
C TYR A 712 14.33 -7.73 8.74
N ASN A 713 13.44 -6.75 8.75
CA ASN A 713 12.33 -6.63 7.80
C ASN A 713 12.82 -6.01 6.49
N SER A 714 13.30 -6.85 5.58
CA SER A 714 13.82 -6.41 4.29
C SER A 714 12.71 -6.23 3.25
N MET A 715 13.06 -5.65 2.09
CA MET A 715 12.15 -5.57 0.94
C MET A 715 11.84 -6.94 0.31
N PHE A 716 12.67 -7.95 0.58
CA PHE A 716 12.52 -9.32 0.09
C PHE A 716 11.81 -10.25 1.08
N GLY A 717 11.28 -9.70 2.18
CA GLY A 717 10.69 -10.41 3.29
C GLY A 717 11.58 -10.41 4.54
N PRO A 718 11.16 -11.12 5.60
CA PRO A 718 11.95 -11.23 6.82
C PRO A 718 13.25 -11.99 6.58
N VAL A 719 14.34 -11.44 7.08
CA VAL A 719 15.68 -12.07 7.08
C VAL A 719 16.13 -12.20 8.52
N GLY A 720 16.42 -13.39 8.98
CA GLY A 720 16.80 -13.55 10.37
C GLY A 720 17.22 -14.96 10.75
N ALA A 721 17.55 -15.08 12.03
CA ALA A 721 17.92 -16.35 12.64
C ALA A 721 17.24 -16.49 13.99
N SER A 722 16.98 -17.75 14.37
CA SER A 722 16.45 -18.09 15.68
C SER A 722 17.22 -19.26 16.31
N LEU A 723 17.24 -19.24 17.63
CA LEU A 723 17.76 -20.31 18.48
C LEU A 723 16.63 -20.74 19.42
N GLY A 724 16.34 -22.01 19.45
CA GLY A 724 15.28 -22.55 20.28
C GLY A 724 15.65 -23.84 20.97
N TYR A 725 14.83 -24.22 21.95
CA TYR A 725 14.92 -25.49 22.68
C TYR A 725 13.52 -26.00 22.99
N SER A 726 13.35 -27.33 22.94
CA SER A 726 12.09 -27.98 23.30
C SER A 726 12.32 -29.17 24.22
N SER A 727 11.46 -29.31 25.23
CA SER A 727 11.43 -30.51 26.10
C SER A 727 11.06 -31.81 25.34
N ARG A 728 10.53 -31.68 24.14
CA ARG A 728 10.17 -32.83 23.27
C ARG A 728 11.40 -33.47 22.62
N THR A 729 12.30 -32.62 22.11
CA THR A 729 13.52 -33.06 21.41
C THR A 729 14.73 -33.15 22.33
N ASN A 730 14.73 -32.35 23.41
CA ASN A 730 15.87 -32.20 24.35
C ASN A 730 17.16 -31.70 23.69
N GLU A 731 17.05 -31.07 22.52
CA GLU A 731 18.17 -30.52 21.73
C GLU A 731 17.95 -29.06 21.37
N PRO A 732 19.03 -28.25 21.31
CA PRO A 732 18.93 -26.90 20.79
C PRO A 732 18.73 -26.96 19.27
N TYR A 733 17.93 -26.03 18.76
CA TYR A 733 17.63 -25.90 17.35
C TYR A 733 18.02 -24.50 16.84
N PHE A 734 18.79 -24.46 15.74
CA PHE A 734 19.19 -23.23 15.08
C PHE A 734 18.53 -23.15 13.70
N TYR A 735 17.93 -22.00 13.42
CA TYR A 735 17.18 -21.78 12.18
C TYR A 735 17.51 -20.45 11.55
N ILE A 736 17.73 -20.44 10.24
CA ILE A 736 17.91 -19.24 9.42
C ILE A 736 16.78 -19.17 8.41
N ASN A 737 16.25 -17.95 8.22
CA ASN A 737 15.22 -17.67 7.21
C ASN A 737 15.57 -16.42 6.41
N LEU A 738 15.34 -16.46 5.09
CA LEU A 738 15.45 -15.37 4.17
C LEU A 738 14.29 -15.41 3.18
N GLY A 739 13.50 -14.35 3.14
CA GLY A 739 12.40 -14.19 2.19
C GLY A 739 11.03 -14.46 2.77
N PHE A 740 10.03 -14.34 1.92
CA PHE A 740 8.64 -14.63 2.26
C PHE A 740 8.41 -16.13 2.36
N GLN A 741 7.49 -16.53 3.21
CA GLN A 741 7.12 -17.94 3.37
C GLN A 741 5.92 -18.25 2.46
N PHE A 742 6.00 -19.39 1.72
CA PHE A 742 4.97 -19.89 0.82
C PHE A 742 4.96 -21.42 0.77
#